data_b02606f5f9d4c458b213f148fbe17562
#
_entry.id   b02606f5f9d4c458b213f148fbe17562
#
_cell.length_a   1.000
_cell.length_b   1.000
_cell.length_c   1.000
_cell.angle_alpha   90.00
_cell.angle_beta   90.00
_cell.angle_gamma   90.00
#
_symmetry.space_group_name_H-M   'P 1'
#
loop_
_entity.id
_entity.type
_entity.pdbx_description
1 polymer ?
#
loop_
_entity_poly.entity_id
_entity_poly.type
_entity_poly.pdbx_seq_one_letter_code
_entity_poly.pdbx_strand_id
1 'polypeptide(L)'
;MFVNLFLINIILINAYKFQFEHLITDYIKSFYNNKSDEPIEIANYDRINSDDPNYIYIPIFGTSDIHGHFYPDKFKLEQLNYSQGGLDYMTKYINIIREEFDNKMLYLDGGDLFQGGLESTITNGSIIVDYFNYAKLKGLTLGNHEFDYDKQYMDEKADQANFPFIVSNLYDKANKSRKIYGDKQVITEIYSFKYNVNNEEVEIKIGVIGLTMILTKNQITGGGFDNIEFKDYKSIVEAEAKELKNSKKVNAVVLLSHIGFWCGYSGTGQDVNFTLNMYKKDDKQEPCAQDSNITKLLNDIEDGLLDAVVTGHSHCEVHHWIKDIPIISTVNNGAYANILYLAFDKKNKLKLVPSANRIEGPLPICEKVFNGTHRCDFIENSKLAPFLPIVNYKFHGVIIEKDESMNKIHEKYDELYNEYQETICKIIGTNEELKRYDNGSFYLGNIITDIYNKYTGSQISIISYKGIRSNWSPGDLPKYKIYDILPFGNNLCTFLMRGEHVKKAFKILQSGPRRFYVASGVKQLVIRTDDGDYLSSVKLFDGYEEKDLEDEEEYLISANSFLINGGDEFQKILRFYKPKNLRCDYGKEADVVFKFLKEQKTIDVRKYMDDKNPVIRFINKTNKRVIHTKLYK
;
A
#
# COMPACT_ATOMS: atom_id res chain seq x y z
N MET A 1 36.76 45.19 -5.32
CA MET A 1 35.71 45.65 -6.25
C MET A 1 35.01 44.52 -6.98
N PHE A 2 35.70 43.52 -7.53
CA PHE A 2 35.06 42.36 -8.24
C PHE A 2 34.19 41.47 -7.36
N VAL A 3 34.53 41.23 -6.09
CA VAL A 3 33.75 40.37 -5.19
C VAL A 3 32.40 41.01 -4.81
N ASN A 4 32.35 42.33 -4.67
CA ASN A 4 31.07 43.02 -4.38
C ASN A 4 30.12 43.05 -5.58
N LEU A 5 30.62 43.10 -6.82
CA LEU A 5 29.79 43.02 -8.02
C LEU A 5 29.21 41.62 -8.21
N PHE A 6 29.93 40.55 -7.84
CA PHE A 6 29.46 39.17 -7.91
C PHE A 6 28.35 38.89 -6.88
N LEU A 7 28.54 39.38 -5.64
CA LEU A 7 27.53 39.30 -4.58
C LEU A 7 26.25 40.09 -4.93
N ILE A 8 26.39 41.29 -5.49
CA ILE A 8 25.24 42.09 -5.94
C ILE A 8 24.47 41.39 -7.08
N ASN A 9 25.18 40.77 -8.01
CA ASN A 9 24.52 40.01 -9.09
C ASN A 9 23.78 38.76 -8.55
N ILE A 10 24.35 38.05 -7.58
CA ILE A 10 23.65 36.89 -6.95
C ILE A 10 22.40 37.35 -6.19
N ILE A 11 22.49 38.49 -5.46
CA ILE A 11 21.34 39.04 -4.73
C ILE A 11 20.28 39.54 -5.72
N LEU A 12 20.65 40.17 -6.81
CA LEU A 12 19.71 40.62 -7.85
C LEU A 12 19.04 39.42 -8.56
N ILE A 13 19.79 38.37 -8.90
CA ILE A 13 19.24 37.15 -9.53
C ILE A 13 18.28 36.48 -8.57
N ASN A 14 18.60 36.37 -7.30
CA ASN A 14 17.72 35.78 -6.30
C ASN A 14 16.48 36.66 -6.03
N ALA A 15 16.62 37.99 -6.01
CA ALA A 15 15.49 38.90 -5.87
C ALA A 15 14.58 38.88 -7.12
N TYR A 16 15.14 38.80 -8.34
CA TYR A 16 14.37 38.64 -9.58
C TYR A 16 13.65 37.28 -9.63
N LYS A 17 14.32 36.21 -9.19
CA LYS A 17 13.72 34.88 -9.11
C LYS A 17 12.57 34.84 -8.10
N PHE A 18 12.75 35.45 -6.93
CA PHE A 18 11.73 35.55 -5.90
C PHE A 18 10.52 36.40 -6.36
N GLN A 19 10.77 37.52 -7.03
CA GLN A 19 9.72 38.39 -7.58
C GLN A 19 8.95 37.75 -8.73
N PHE A 20 9.64 36.95 -9.56
CA PHE A 20 9.03 36.20 -10.65
C PHE A 20 8.19 35.03 -10.12
N GLU A 21 8.66 34.33 -9.12
CA GLU A 21 7.91 33.27 -8.43
C GLU A 21 6.66 33.85 -7.72
N HIS A 22 6.76 35.04 -7.12
CA HIS A 22 5.61 35.72 -6.51
C HIS A 22 4.57 36.16 -7.56
N LEU A 23 5.01 36.71 -8.67
CA LEU A 23 4.15 37.12 -9.79
C LEU A 23 3.42 35.95 -10.44
N ILE A 24 4.12 34.83 -10.62
CA ILE A 24 3.51 33.58 -11.13
C ILE A 24 2.50 33.05 -10.09
N THR A 25 2.84 33.05 -8.82
CA THR A 25 1.95 32.62 -7.75
C THR A 25 0.69 33.46 -7.69
N ASP A 26 0.82 34.80 -7.77
CA ASP A 26 -0.32 35.71 -7.73
C ASP A 26 -1.18 35.62 -9.01
N TYR A 27 -0.54 35.39 -10.16
CA TYR A 27 -1.25 35.12 -11.42
C TYR A 27 -2.04 33.81 -11.36
N ILE A 28 -1.42 32.75 -10.84
CA ILE A 28 -2.09 31.45 -10.64
C ILE A 28 -3.24 31.60 -9.65
N LYS A 29 -3.03 32.26 -8.51
CA LYS A 29 -4.10 32.56 -7.54
C LYS A 29 -5.24 33.35 -8.19
N SER A 30 -4.94 34.39 -8.98
CA SER A 30 -5.94 35.19 -9.64
C SER A 30 -6.71 34.38 -10.71
N PHE A 31 -6.04 33.49 -11.41
CA PHE A 31 -6.64 32.62 -12.43
C PHE A 31 -7.58 31.60 -11.80
N TYR A 32 -7.22 31.03 -10.64
CA TYR A 32 -8.04 30.04 -9.94
C TYR A 32 -9.11 30.66 -9.05
N ASN A 33 -8.88 31.83 -8.43
CA ASN A 33 -9.88 32.57 -7.65
C ASN A 33 -11.05 33.11 -8.49
N ASN A 34 -10.88 33.20 -9.82
CA ASN A 34 -11.94 33.60 -10.74
C ASN A 34 -12.72 32.42 -11.35
N LYS A 35 -12.37 31.16 -11.04
CA LYS A 35 -13.18 30.00 -11.41
C LYS A 35 -14.19 29.70 -10.30
N SER A 36 -15.43 29.50 -10.68
CA SER A 36 -16.55 29.14 -9.80
C SER A 36 -16.18 28.00 -8.86
N ASP A 37 -16.72 28.03 -7.63
CA ASP A 37 -16.70 26.91 -6.66
C ASP A 37 -17.52 25.70 -7.15
N GLU A 38 -17.85 25.65 -8.44
CA GLU A 38 -18.63 24.55 -9.00
C GLU A 38 -17.83 23.26 -9.01
N PRO A 39 -18.46 22.16 -8.58
CA PRO A 39 -17.82 20.83 -8.61
C PRO A 39 -17.38 20.45 -10.01
N ILE A 40 -16.13 19.97 -10.13
CA ILE A 40 -15.57 19.50 -11.43
C ILE A 40 -16.03 18.07 -11.70
N GLU A 41 -16.32 17.75 -12.97
CA GLU A 41 -16.56 16.39 -13.40
C GLU A 41 -15.21 15.67 -13.57
N ILE A 42 -15.01 14.54 -12.89
CA ILE A 42 -13.77 13.77 -13.00
C ILE A 42 -13.79 12.73 -14.10
N ALA A 43 -14.96 12.30 -14.55
CA ALA A 43 -15.14 11.39 -15.68
C ALA A 43 -15.64 12.20 -16.89
N ASN A 44 -14.72 12.64 -17.75
CA ASN A 44 -15.03 13.52 -18.89
C ASN A 44 -15.05 12.76 -20.22
N TYR A 45 -15.37 11.47 -20.18
CA TYR A 45 -15.38 10.61 -21.37
C TYR A 45 -16.78 10.08 -21.64
N ASP A 46 -16.98 9.55 -22.85
CA ASP A 46 -18.21 8.89 -23.24
C ASP A 46 -18.57 7.82 -22.21
N ARG A 47 -19.42 8.21 -21.27
CA ARG A 47 -19.95 7.34 -20.22
C ARG A 47 -20.46 6.06 -20.84
N ILE A 48 -20.11 4.92 -20.28
CA ILE A 48 -20.67 3.64 -20.71
C ILE A 48 -22.19 3.70 -20.54
N ASN A 49 -22.90 3.58 -21.65
CA ASN A 49 -24.36 3.54 -21.62
C ASN A 49 -24.82 2.14 -21.21
N SER A 50 -25.49 2.04 -20.07
CA SER A 50 -26.12 0.78 -19.62
C SER A 50 -27.13 0.22 -20.62
N ASP A 51 -27.73 1.11 -21.46
CA ASP A 51 -28.68 0.79 -22.51
C ASP A 51 -28.07 0.73 -23.92
N ASP A 52 -26.77 0.47 -24.03
CA ASP A 52 -26.08 0.36 -25.32
C ASP A 52 -26.83 -0.59 -26.27
N PRO A 53 -27.09 -0.21 -27.55
CA PRO A 53 -27.91 -1.02 -28.45
C PRO A 53 -27.20 -2.32 -28.90
N ASN A 54 -25.88 -2.39 -28.82
CA ASN A 54 -25.09 -3.53 -29.30
C ASN A 54 -24.56 -4.42 -28.19
N TYR A 55 -24.24 -3.83 -27.01
CA TYR A 55 -23.56 -4.53 -25.93
C TYR A 55 -24.36 -4.50 -24.63
N ILE A 56 -24.20 -5.55 -23.83
CA ILE A 56 -24.46 -5.54 -22.41
C ILE A 56 -23.13 -5.36 -21.73
N TYR A 57 -23.00 -4.34 -20.90
CA TYR A 57 -21.83 -4.12 -20.05
C TYR A 57 -22.08 -4.62 -18.65
N ILE A 58 -21.12 -5.37 -18.11
CA ILE A 58 -21.10 -5.75 -16.69
C ILE A 58 -19.90 -5.06 -16.05
N PRO A 59 -20.14 -4.07 -15.16
CA PRO A 59 -19.07 -3.41 -14.42
C PRO A 59 -18.52 -4.31 -13.33
N ILE A 60 -17.17 -4.29 -13.20
CA ILE A 60 -16.42 -4.88 -12.10
C ILE A 60 -15.72 -3.74 -11.39
N PHE A 61 -16.23 -3.35 -10.23
CA PHE A 61 -15.56 -2.40 -9.34
C PHE A 61 -14.45 -3.16 -8.62
N GLY A 62 -13.20 -2.72 -8.80
CA GLY A 62 -12.02 -3.40 -8.25
C GLY A 62 -11.29 -2.55 -7.24
N THR A 63 -11.00 -3.15 -6.09
CA THR A 63 -10.13 -2.60 -5.04
C THR A 63 -9.12 -3.65 -4.58
N SER A 64 -8.09 -3.22 -3.85
CA SER A 64 -7.12 -4.06 -3.17
C SER A 64 -6.37 -3.24 -2.12
N ASP A 65 -5.66 -3.90 -1.24
CA ASP A 65 -4.70 -3.26 -0.34
C ASP A 65 -5.33 -2.15 0.52
N ILE A 66 -6.54 -2.38 1.04
CA ILE A 66 -7.25 -1.43 1.93
C ILE A 66 -6.48 -1.22 3.24
N HIS A 67 -5.75 -2.24 3.68
CA HIS A 67 -4.86 -2.15 4.84
C HIS A 67 -5.51 -1.56 6.08
N GLY A 68 -6.78 -1.90 6.31
CA GLY A 68 -7.49 -1.52 7.51
C GLY A 68 -7.93 -0.06 7.62
N HIS A 69 -7.76 0.74 6.57
CA HIS A 69 -8.15 2.15 6.53
C HIS A 69 -9.63 2.31 6.21
N PHE A 70 -10.39 2.72 7.20
CA PHE A 70 -11.83 3.01 7.05
C PHE A 70 -12.09 4.51 6.87
N TYR A 71 -11.49 5.34 7.75
CA TYR A 71 -11.57 6.79 7.66
C TYR A 71 -10.54 7.34 6.66
N PRO A 72 -10.78 8.53 6.10
CA PRO A 72 -9.81 9.15 5.22
C PRO A 72 -8.55 9.57 5.99
N ASP A 73 -7.39 9.29 5.42
CA ASP A 73 -6.12 9.82 5.87
C ASP A 73 -6.10 11.33 5.69
N LYS A 74 -5.69 12.07 6.73
CA LYS A 74 -5.64 13.54 6.73
C LYS A 74 -4.22 14.03 6.56
N PHE A 75 -4.02 14.93 5.63
CA PHE A 75 -2.73 15.52 5.31
C PHE A 75 -2.79 17.03 5.43
N LYS A 76 -1.61 17.62 5.70
CA LYS A 76 -1.43 19.07 5.76
C LYS A 76 -0.25 19.47 4.87
N LEU A 77 -0.51 20.35 3.91
CA LEU A 77 0.51 20.95 3.08
C LEU A 77 0.47 22.47 3.31
N GLU A 78 1.49 23.03 3.99
CA GLU A 78 1.51 24.43 4.43
C GLU A 78 0.23 24.82 5.21
N GLN A 79 -0.67 25.58 4.60
CA GLN A 79 -1.96 25.99 5.20
C GLN A 79 -3.15 25.16 4.65
N LEU A 80 -2.90 24.27 3.67
CA LEU A 80 -3.92 23.47 3.04
C LEU A 80 -4.08 22.13 3.78
N ASN A 81 -5.31 21.83 4.21
CA ASN A 81 -5.67 20.52 4.71
C ASN A 81 -6.38 19.75 3.60
N TYR A 82 -5.98 18.52 3.35
CA TYR A 82 -6.62 17.63 2.38
C TYR A 82 -6.73 16.22 2.93
N SER A 83 -7.51 15.38 2.29
CA SER A 83 -7.72 14.00 2.72
C SER A 83 -7.61 13.05 1.54
N GLN A 84 -7.30 11.76 1.82
CA GLN A 84 -7.19 10.71 0.85
C GLN A 84 -7.79 9.42 1.42
N GLY A 85 -8.46 8.62 0.60
CA GLY A 85 -9.19 7.46 1.05
C GLY A 85 -10.52 7.82 1.71
N GLY A 86 -11.02 6.87 2.51
CA GLY A 86 -12.31 6.96 3.19
C GLY A 86 -13.39 6.14 2.49
N LEU A 87 -13.79 5.06 3.16
CA LEU A 87 -14.70 4.09 2.56
C LEU A 87 -16.12 4.65 2.38
N ASP A 88 -16.48 5.75 3.06
CA ASP A 88 -17.72 6.49 2.81
C ASP A 88 -17.80 7.05 1.38
N TYR A 89 -16.69 7.65 0.92
CA TYR A 89 -16.60 8.19 -0.44
C TYR A 89 -16.57 7.08 -1.49
N MET A 90 -15.88 5.98 -1.19
CA MET A 90 -15.87 4.79 -2.05
C MET A 90 -17.28 4.20 -2.22
N THR A 91 -18.04 4.15 -1.14
CA THR A 91 -19.45 3.68 -1.15
C THR A 91 -20.30 4.51 -2.10
N LYS A 92 -20.07 5.82 -2.18
CA LYS A 92 -20.81 6.69 -3.11
C LYS A 92 -20.60 6.27 -4.57
N TYR A 93 -19.36 6.02 -4.98
CA TYR A 93 -19.07 5.50 -6.32
C TYR A 93 -19.76 4.15 -6.60
N ILE A 94 -19.66 3.22 -5.64
CA ILE A 94 -20.28 1.90 -5.77
C ILE A 94 -21.80 2.03 -5.95
N ASN A 95 -22.45 2.94 -5.20
CA ASN A 95 -23.89 3.15 -5.29
C ASN A 95 -24.30 3.80 -6.62
N ILE A 96 -23.52 4.73 -7.16
CA ILE A 96 -23.75 5.32 -8.49
C ILE A 96 -23.76 4.22 -9.55
N ILE A 97 -22.72 3.37 -9.57
CA ILE A 97 -22.63 2.28 -10.56
C ILE A 97 -23.73 1.24 -10.37
N ARG A 98 -24.12 0.94 -9.13
CA ARG A 98 -25.24 0.04 -8.83
C ARG A 98 -26.56 0.54 -9.41
N GLU A 99 -26.83 1.81 -9.21
CA GLU A 99 -28.05 2.44 -9.73
C GLU A 99 -28.06 2.42 -11.26
N GLU A 100 -26.95 2.79 -11.89
CA GLU A 100 -26.83 2.83 -13.36
C GLU A 100 -27.00 1.47 -14.03
N PHE A 101 -26.56 0.40 -13.37
CA PHE A 101 -26.58 -0.96 -13.91
C PHE A 101 -27.58 -1.88 -13.21
N ASP A 102 -28.63 -1.37 -12.61
CA ASP A 102 -29.69 -2.16 -11.92
C ASP A 102 -29.14 -3.20 -10.94
N ASN A 103 -28.12 -2.88 -10.17
CA ASN A 103 -27.36 -3.80 -9.29
C ASN A 103 -26.64 -4.96 -10.04
N LYS A 104 -26.54 -4.91 -11.37
CA LYS A 104 -25.88 -5.94 -12.18
C LYS A 104 -24.39 -5.62 -12.34
N MET A 105 -23.67 -5.65 -11.23
CA MET A 105 -22.24 -5.41 -11.14
C MET A 105 -21.55 -6.37 -10.19
N LEU A 106 -20.25 -6.50 -10.30
CA LEU A 106 -19.41 -7.16 -9.30
C LEU A 106 -18.60 -6.09 -8.55
N TYR A 107 -18.47 -6.26 -7.23
CA TYR A 107 -17.45 -5.61 -6.43
C TYR A 107 -16.48 -6.70 -5.97
N LEU A 108 -15.22 -6.62 -6.38
CA LEU A 108 -14.18 -7.60 -6.08
C LEU A 108 -13.00 -6.91 -5.41
N ASP A 109 -12.40 -7.57 -4.41
CA ASP A 109 -11.23 -7.04 -3.71
C ASP A 109 -10.05 -8.01 -3.77
N GLY A 110 -8.88 -7.46 -4.12
CA GLY A 110 -7.65 -8.19 -4.34
C GLY A 110 -6.87 -8.58 -3.08
N GLY A 111 -7.41 -8.40 -1.86
CA GLY A 111 -6.76 -8.81 -0.61
C GLY A 111 -5.92 -7.73 0.07
N ASP A 112 -5.27 -8.09 1.17
CA ASP A 112 -4.61 -7.20 2.13
C ASP A 112 -5.61 -6.22 2.77
N LEU A 113 -6.66 -6.77 3.39
CA LEU A 113 -7.74 -5.99 3.97
C LEU A 113 -7.44 -5.43 5.35
N PHE A 114 -6.85 -6.24 6.26
CA PHE A 114 -6.95 -6.01 7.70
C PHE A 114 -5.74 -5.32 8.31
N GLN A 115 -4.54 -5.62 7.81
CA GLN A 115 -3.30 -5.16 8.41
C GLN A 115 -2.99 -3.74 7.95
N GLY A 116 -2.79 -2.79 8.86
CA GLY A 116 -2.32 -1.43 8.58
C GLY A 116 -3.02 -0.38 9.41
N GLY A 117 -4.24 -0.01 9.04
CA GLY A 117 -4.95 1.09 9.67
C GLY A 117 -5.30 0.87 11.15
N LEU A 118 -5.36 1.98 11.87
CA LEU A 118 -5.78 2.00 13.26
C LEU A 118 -7.14 1.32 13.43
N GLU A 119 -8.09 1.64 12.56
CA GLU A 119 -9.48 1.22 12.63
C GLU A 119 -9.60 -0.29 12.67
N SER A 120 -8.86 -0.95 11.80
CA SER A 120 -8.78 -2.41 11.81
C SER A 120 -8.13 -2.92 13.09
N THR A 121 -7.04 -2.29 13.53
CA THR A 121 -6.30 -2.70 14.73
C THR A 121 -7.15 -2.63 15.98
N ILE A 122 -7.86 -1.53 16.23
CA ILE A 122 -8.65 -1.32 17.46
C ILE A 122 -9.97 -2.09 17.46
N THR A 123 -10.53 -2.39 16.28
CA THR A 123 -11.78 -3.15 16.13
C THR A 123 -11.54 -4.63 15.84
N ASN A 124 -10.28 -5.04 15.88
CA ASN A 124 -9.88 -6.40 15.50
C ASN A 124 -10.42 -6.78 14.10
N GLY A 125 -10.28 -5.87 13.12
CA GLY A 125 -10.73 -6.04 11.73
C GLY A 125 -12.24 -5.92 11.50
N SER A 126 -13.05 -5.83 12.56
CA SER A 126 -14.52 -5.93 12.44
C SER A 126 -15.13 -4.79 11.67
N ILE A 127 -14.64 -3.56 11.77
CA ILE A 127 -15.13 -2.41 11.01
C ILE A 127 -14.97 -2.63 9.49
N ILE A 128 -13.89 -3.25 9.07
CA ILE A 128 -13.61 -3.52 7.65
C ILE A 128 -14.56 -4.59 7.12
N VAL A 129 -14.80 -5.68 7.88
CA VAL A 129 -15.77 -6.71 7.47
C VAL A 129 -17.18 -6.14 7.42
N ASP A 130 -17.59 -5.34 8.41
CA ASP A 130 -18.90 -4.68 8.43
C ASP A 130 -19.09 -3.75 7.22
N TYR A 131 -18.04 -3.00 6.85
CA TYR A 131 -18.04 -2.20 5.63
C TYR A 131 -18.26 -3.06 4.37
N PHE A 132 -17.47 -4.11 4.17
CA PHE A 132 -17.60 -4.94 2.98
C PHE A 132 -18.93 -5.70 2.91
N ASN A 133 -19.49 -6.09 4.06
CA ASN A 133 -20.85 -6.63 4.14
C ASN A 133 -21.87 -5.59 3.68
N TYR A 134 -21.75 -4.35 4.16
CA TYR A 134 -22.61 -3.23 3.76
C TYR A 134 -22.45 -2.92 2.27
N ALA A 135 -21.22 -2.77 1.81
CA ALA A 135 -20.87 -2.52 0.42
C ALA A 135 -21.19 -3.69 -0.52
N LYS A 136 -21.70 -4.81 0.01
CA LYS A 136 -22.10 -6.03 -0.75
C LYS A 136 -20.97 -6.54 -1.63
N LEU A 137 -19.75 -6.64 -1.06
CA LEU A 137 -18.61 -7.27 -1.72
C LEU A 137 -19.03 -8.64 -2.26
N LYS A 138 -18.63 -8.98 -3.49
CA LYS A 138 -18.96 -10.24 -4.13
C LYS A 138 -17.87 -11.29 -3.99
N GLY A 139 -16.62 -10.88 -3.83
CA GLY A 139 -15.51 -11.81 -3.63
C GLY A 139 -14.26 -11.10 -3.18
N LEU A 140 -13.55 -11.77 -2.27
CA LEU A 140 -12.25 -11.41 -1.76
C LEU A 140 -11.27 -12.52 -2.08
N THR A 141 -10.07 -12.20 -2.60
CA THR A 141 -8.95 -13.13 -2.48
C THR A 141 -8.07 -12.75 -1.29
N LEU A 142 -7.24 -13.66 -0.80
CA LEU A 142 -6.38 -13.37 0.34
C LEU A 142 -5.04 -12.78 -0.11
N GLY A 143 -4.64 -11.68 0.50
CA GLY A 143 -3.29 -11.15 0.38
C GLY A 143 -2.31 -11.85 1.33
N ASN A 144 -1.07 -11.34 1.39
CA ASN A 144 -0.08 -11.89 2.30
C ASN A 144 -0.30 -11.42 3.75
N HIS A 145 -0.92 -10.26 3.94
CA HIS A 145 -1.15 -9.71 5.27
C HIS A 145 -2.35 -10.33 6.00
N GLU A 146 -3.23 -11.09 5.34
CA GLU A 146 -4.20 -11.93 6.02
C GLU A 146 -3.54 -13.06 6.84
N PHE A 147 -2.28 -13.41 6.54
CA PHE A 147 -1.50 -14.40 7.27
C PHE A 147 -0.58 -13.81 8.35
N ASP A 148 -0.67 -12.52 8.63
CA ASP A 148 -0.02 -11.88 9.78
C ASP A 148 -0.73 -12.21 11.09
N TYR A 149 -2.01 -12.57 11.01
CA TYR A 149 -2.86 -12.94 12.12
C TYR A 149 -2.92 -14.46 12.30
N ASP A 150 -3.32 -14.90 13.49
CA ASP A 150 -3.56 -16.32 13.74
C ASP A 150 -4.76 -16.82 12.91
N LYS A 151 -4.74 -18.12 12.59
CA LYS A 151 -5.84 -18.74 11.84
C LYS A 151 -7.19 -18.54 12.52
N GLN A 152 -7.23 -18.59 13.88
CA GLN A 152 -8.46 -18.34 14.62
C GLN A 152 -9.05 -16.95 14.34
N TYR A 153 -8.20 -15.91 14.32
CA TYR A 153 -8.64 -14.56 13.95
C TYR A 153 -9.28 -14.53 12.55
N MET A 154 -8.65 -15.17 11.59
CA MET A 154 -9.17 -15.22 10.22
C MET A 154 -10.44 -16.07 10.10
N ASP A 155 -10.59 -17.14 10.90
CA ASP A 155 -11.83 -17.90 11.00
C ASP A 155 -12.99 -17.01 11.51
N GLU A 156 -12.74 -16.19 12.56
CA GLU A 156 -13.72 -15.22 13.08
C GLU A 156 -14.13 -14.17 12.02
N LYS A 157 -13.17 -13.68 11.23
CA LYS A 157 -13.48 -12.73 10.13
C LYS A 157 -14.25 -13.41 9.00
N ALA A 158 -13.91 -14.65 8.67
CA ALA A 158 -14.66 -15.43 7.70
C ALA A 158 -16.11 -15.66 8.16
N ASP A 159 -16.33 -15.97 9.44
CA ASP A 159 -17.69 -16.14 9.99
C ASP A 159 -18.50 -14.83 9.98
N GLN A 160 -17.84 -13.68 10.24
CA GLN A 160 -18.47 -12.35 10.18
C GLN A 160 -18.82 -11.92 8.74
N ALA A 161 -18.05 -12.37 7.73
CA ALA A 161 -18.21 -11.97 6.33
C ALA A 161 -19.49 -12.55 5.70
N ASN A 162 -20.19 -11.73 4.91
CA ASN A 162 -21.32 -12.14 4.07
C ASN A 162 -20.91 -12.41 2.62
N PHE A 163 -19.61 -12.40 2.33
CA PHE A 163 -19.01 -12.64 1.02
C PHE A 163 -18.02 -13.80 1.07
N PRO A 164 -17.78 -14.51 -0.05
CA PRO A 164 -16.84 -15.61 -0.11
C PRO A 164 -15.39 -15.15 -0.15
N PHE A 165 -14.51 -15.95 0.42
CA PHE A 165 -13.06 -15.90 0.18
C PHE A 165 -12.76 -16.82 -1.01
N ILE A 166 -12.44 -16.25 -2.17
CA ILE A 166 -12.18 -16.99 -3.41
C ILE A 166 -10.68 -17.28 -3.47
N VAL A 167 -10.27 -18.52 -3.19
CA VAL A 167 -8.85 -18.88 -3.12
C VAL A 167 -8.64 -20.27 -3.70
N SER A 168 -8.04 -20.33 -4.88
CA SER A 168 -7.89 -21.57 -5.66
C SER A 168 -6.58 -22.30 -5.39
N ASN A 169 -5.50 -21.60 -4.97
CA ASN A 169 -4.16 -22.16 -4.88
C ASN A 169 -3.68 -22.50 -3.46
N LEU A 170 -4.58 -22.50 -2.46
CA LEU A 170 -4.25 -22.93 -1.09
C LEU A 170 -4.70 -24.36 -0.82
N TYR A 171 -3.88 -25.10 -0.08
CA TYR A 171 -4.15 -26.49 0.32
C TYR A 171 -3.72 -26.71 1.77
N ASP A 172 -4.55 -27.38 2.53
CA ASP A 172 -4.18 -27.94 3.83
C ASP A 172 -3.68 -29.38 3.62
N LYS A 173 -2.39 -29.61 3.89
CA LYS A 173 -1.74 -30.91 3.74
C LYS A 173 -2.24 -31.95 4.74
N ALA A 174 -2.68 -31.52 5.94
CA ALA A 174 -3.06 -32.41 7.02
C ALA A 174 -4.36 -33.13 6.69
N ASN A 175 -5.38 -32.39 6.23
CA ASN A 175 -6.70 -32.92 5.89
C ASN A 175 -6.94 -33.08 4.38
N LYS A 176 -5.94 -32.73 3.55
CA LYS A 176 -6.00 -32.73 2.07
C LYS A 176 -7.12 -31.86 1.49
N SER A 177 -7.50 -30.81 2.22
CA SER A 177 -8.56 -29.88 1.82
C SER A 177 -8.00 -28.72 1.01
N ARG A 178 -8.78 -28.24 0.04
CA ARG A 178 -8.57 -26.96 -0.64
C ARG A 178 -9.24 -25.79 0.09
N LYS A 179 -9.91 -26.05 1.20
CA LYS A 179 -10.64 -25.06 1.99
C LYS A 179 -10.03 -25.00 3.39
N ILE A 180 -9.43 -23.90 3.75
CA ILE A 180 -8.86 -23.64 5.08
C ILE A 180 -9.78 -22.81 5.98
N TYR A 181 -10.74 -22.11 5.41
CA TYR A 181 -11.73 -21.27 6.11
C TYR A 181 -13.16 -21.82 5.96
N GLY A 182 -13.32 -23.14 6.03
CA GLY A 182 -14.62 -23.82 5.98
C GLY A 182 -15.44 -23.45 4.74
N ASP A 183 -16.74 -23.22 4.93
CA ASP A 183 -17.67 -22.94 3.83
C ASP A 183 -17.54 -21.51 3.27
N LYS A 184 -16.87 -20.60 3.96
CA LYS A 184 -16.60 -19.23 3.47
C LYS A 184 -15.54 -19.20 2.38
N GLN A 185 -14.63 -20.16 2.36
CA GLN A 185 -13.68 -20.29 1.27
C GLN A 185 -14.27 -21.13 0.14
N VAL A 186 -14.26 -20.54 -1.05
CA VAL A 186 -14.57 -21.22 -2.31
C VAL A 186 -13.35 -21.26 -3.22
N ILE A 187 -13.28 -22.26 -4.07
CA ILE A 187 -12.19 -22.43 -5.03
C ILE A 187 -12.38 -21.47 -6.20
N THR A 188 -13.61 -21.45 -6.72
CA THR A 188 -14.08 -20.53 -7.76
C THR A 188 -15.50 -20.12 -7.43
N GLU A 189 -15.93 -18.96 -7.92
CA GLU A 189 -17.31 -18.49 -7.74
C GLU A 189 -17.92 -18.13 -9.10
N ILE A 190 -19.25 -18.28 -9.24
CA ILE A 190 -19.97 -17.97 -10.48
C ILE A 190 -21.09 -16.99 -10.16
N TYR A 191 -21.08 -15.87 -10.83
CA TYR A 191 -22.10 -14.83 -10.75
C TYR A 191 -22.94 -14.81 -12.00
N SER A 192 -24.26 -14.83 -11.83
CA SER A 192 -25.23 -14.85 -12.91
C SER A 192 -26.05 -13.57 -12.96
N PHE A 193 -26.17 -13.00 -14.16
CA PHE A 193 -26.93 -11.80 -14.42
C PHE A 193 -27.96 -12.04 -15.51
N LYS A 194 -29.23 -11.73 -15.23
CA LYS A 194 -30.34 -11.91 -16.16
C LYS A 194 -30.70 -10.61 -16.85
N TYR A 195 -30.90 -10.68 -18.16
CA TYR A 195 -31.26 -9.56 -19.01
C TYR A 195 -32.40 -9.96 -19.96
N ASN A 196 -33.20 -8.97 -20.39
CA ASN A 196 -34.12 -9.14 -21.49
C ASN A 196 -33.52 -8.60 -22.79
N VAL A 197 -33.30 -9.47 -23.76
CA VAL A 197 -32.79 -9.10 -25.08
C VAL A 197 -33.78 -9.60 -26.13
N ASN A 198 -34.34 -8.67 -26.92
CA ASN A 198 -35.34 -9.00 -27.95
C ASN A 198 -36.53 -9.80 -27.43
N ASN A 199 -37.03 -9.48 -26.22
CA ASN A 199 -38.11 -10.18 -25.51
C ASN A 199 -37.79 -11.61 -25.03
N GLU A 200 -36.54 -12.00 -25.02
CA GLU A 200 -36.06 -13.26 -24.43
C GLU A 200 -35.24 -12.99 -23.17
N GLU A 201 -35.52 -13.76 -22.10
CA GLU A 201 -34.64 -13.74 -20.92
C GLU A 201 -33.35 -14.49 -21.24
N VAL A 202 -32.22 -13.79 -21.08
CA VAL A 202 -30.88 -14.34 -21.30
C VAL A 202 -30.05 -14.20 -20.02
N GLU A 203 -29.09 -15.10 -19.84
CA GLU A 203 -28.22 -15.12 -18.66
C GLU A 203 -26.76 -14.97 -19.08
N ILE A 204 -26.05 -14.07 -18.40
CA ILE A 204 -24.58 -13.93 -18.49
C ILE A 204 -23.98 -14.47 -17.20
N LYS A 205 -23.04 -15.40 -17.33
CA LYS A 205 -22.30 -16.01 -16.22
C LYS A 205 -20.86 -15.57 -16.23
N ILE A 206 -20.37 -15.04 -15.11
CA ILE A 206 -18.96 -14.70 -14.90
C ILE A 206 -18.39 -15.63 -13.85
N GLY A 207 -17.34 -16.38 -14.21
CA GLY A 207 -16.57 -17.20 -13.28
C GLY A 207 -15.40 -16.39 -12.72
N VAL A 208 -15.13 -16.54 -11.44
CA VAL A 208 -14.01 -15.88 -10.75
C VAL A 208 -13.08 -16.94 -10.17
N ILE A 209 -11.79 -16.82 -10.45
CA ILE A 209 -10.70 -17.63 -9.90
C ILE A 209 -9.90 -16.75 -8.94
N GLY A 210 -9.60 -17.21 -7.73
CA GLY A 210 -8.83 -16.46 -6.74
C GLY A 210 -7.41 -16.97 -6.56
N LEU A 211 -6.40 -16.09 -6.51
CA LEU A 211 -5.01 -16.48 -6.27
C LEU A 211 -4.35 -15.63 -5.17
N THR A 212 -3.77 -16.32 -4.20
CA THR A 212 -2.88 -15.74 -3.18
C THR A 212 -1.42 -15.92 -3.59
N MET A 213 -0.57 -14.95 -3.26
CA MET A 213 0.84 -14.94 -3.63
C MET A 213 1.60 -16.14 -3.03
N ILE A 214 2.35 -16.89 -3.85
CA ILE A 214 3.10 -18.08 -3.40
C ILE A 214 4.20 -17.70 -2.38
N LEU A 215 4.82 -16.54 -2.52
CA LEU A 215 5.88 -16.10 -1.61
C LEU A 215 5.37 -15.81 -0.19
N THR A 216 4.06 -15.66 0.01
CA THR A 216 3.41 -15.54 1.32
C THR A 216 3.84 -16.65 2.28
N LYS A 217 4.05 -17.87 1.81
CA LYS A 217 4.55 -18.99 2.63
C LYS A 217 5.83 -18.69 3.43
N ASN A 218 6.64 -17.72 2.97
CA ASN A 218 7.88 -17.30 3.61
C ASN A 218 7.69 -16.09 4.53
N GLN A 219 6.48 -15.54 4.60
CA GLN A 219 6.13 -14.29 5.28
C GLN A 219 5.07 -14.51 6.37
N ILE A 220 4.51 -15.71 6.48
CA ILE A 220 3.50 -16.05 7.49
C ILE A 220 4.08 -15.82 8.88
N THR A 221 3.42 -14.97 9.66
CA THR A 221 3.74 -14.69 11.07
C THR A 221 2.66 -15.17 12.03
N GLY A 222 1.43 -15.33 11.54
CA GLY A 222 0.32 -15.87 12.30
C GLY A 222 0.44 -17.37 12.58
N GLY A 223 -0.09 -17.82 13.70
CA GLY A 223 -0.12 -19.22 14.08
C GLY A 223 -1.20 -20.04 13.33
N GLY A 224 -1.03 -21.37 13.31
CA GLY A 224 -2.04 -22.28 12.77
C GLY A 224 -1.99 -22.54 11.27
N PHE A 225 -0.94 -22.10 10.57
CA PHE A 225 -0.75 -22.27 9.13
C PHE A 225 0.36 -23.26 8.74
N ASP A 226 0.90 -24.03 9.68
CA ASP A 226 2.04 -24.94 9.47
C ASP A 226 1.83 -25.96 8.33
N ASN A 227 0.58 -26.37 8.12
CA ASN A 227 0.21 -27.35 7.11
C ASN A 227 -0.23 -26.76 5.78
N ILE A 228 -0.19 -25.43 5.61
CA ILE A 228 -0.65 -24.79 4.37
C ILE A 228 0.41 -24.92 3.28
N GLU A 229 -0.05 -25.23 2.07
CA GLU A 229 0.75 -25.26 0.85
C GLU A 229 0.15 -24.33 -0.20
N PHE A 230 1.01 -23.51 -0.82
CA PHE A 230 0.66 -22.63 -1.93
C PHE A 230 1.04 -23.33 -3.24
N LYS A 231 0.06 -23.56 -4.11
CA LYS A 231 0.26 -24.24 -5.41
C LYS A 231 0.62 -23.24 -6.51
N ASP A 232 1.21 -23.79 -7.57
CA ASP A 232 1.63 -23.02 -8.75
C ASP A 232 0.47 -22.35 -9.47
N TYR A 233 0.67 -21.11 -9.88
CA TYR A 233 -0.37 -20.28 -10.49
C TYR A 233 -0.87 -20.85 -11.81
N LYS A 234 0.05 -21.21 -12.73
CA LYS A 234 -0.29 -21.66 -14.08
C LYS A 234 -1.19 -22.87 -14.05
N SER A 235 -0.78 -23.92 -13.35
CA SER A 235 -1.52 -25.17 -13.27
C SER A 235 -2.92 -25.00 -12.69
N ILE A 236 -3.07 -24.12 -11.69
CA ILE A 236 -4.37 -23.83 -11.07
C ILE A 236 -5.24 -23.04 -12.03
N VAL A 237 -4.74 -21.95 -12.62
CA VAL A 237 -5.54 -21.10 -13.53
C VAL A 237 -6.02 -21.91 -14.73
N GLU A 238 -5.13 -22.70 -15.36
CA GLU A 238 -5.52 -23.53 -16.52
C GLU A 238 -6.59 -24.57 -16.18
N ALA A 239 -6.48 -25.23 -15.01
CA ALA A 239 -7.46 -26.21 -14.59
C ALA A 239 -8.83 -25.57 -14.28
N GLU A 240 -8.84 -24.53 -13.45
CA GLU A 240 -10.10 -23.90 -13.02
C GLU A 240 -10.78 -23.13 -14.18
N ALA A 241 -10.00 -22.43 -15.04
CA ALA A 241 -10.58 -21.74 -16.19
C ALA A 241 -11.20 -22.72 -17.21
N LYS A 242 -10.55 -23.87 -17.45
CA LYS A 242 -11.12 -24.92 -18.30
C LYS A 242 -12.39 -25.50 -17.71
N GLU A 243 -12.42 -25.74 -16.40
CA GLU A 243 -13.65 -26.20 -15.71
C GLU A 243 -14.78 -25.16 -15.85
N LEU A 244 -14.50 -23.88 -15.59
CA LEU A 244 -15.48 -22.80 -15.69
C LEU A 244 -16.00 -22.65 -17.14
N LYS A 245 -15.14 -22.63 -18.15
CA LYS A 245 -15.54 -22.44 -19.55
C LYS A 245 -16.19 -23.68 -20.15
N ASN A 246 -15.61 -24.87 -19.92
CA ASN A 246 -16.03 -26.08 -20.59
C ASN A 246 -17.19 -26.81 -19.88
N SER A 247 -17.14 -26.90 -18.53
CA SER A 247 -18.15 -27.63 -17.75
C SER A 247 -19.27 -26.72 -17.27
N LYS A 248 -18.92 -25.54 -16.69
CA LYS A 248 -19.90 -24.60 -16.13
C LYS A 248 -20.49 -23.63 -17.17
N LYS A 249 -19.88 -23.55 -18.37
CA LYS A 249 -20.33 -22.72 -19.49
C LYS A 249 -20.48 -21.25 -19.14
N VAL A 250 -19.49 -20.68 -18.41
CA VAL A 250 -19.45 -19.24 -18.14
C VAL A 250 -19.13 -18.44 -19.41
N ASN A 251 -19.63 -17.21 -19.48
CA ASN A 251 -19.41 -16.30 -20.61
C ASN A 251 -18.05 -15.59 -20.51
N ALA A 252 -17.54 -15.40 -19.29
CA ALA A 252 -16.22 -14.81 -19.03
C ALA A 252 -15.60 -15.40 -17.76
N VAL A 253 -14.25 -15.38 -17.69
CA VAL A 253 -13.47 -15.77 -16.52
C VAL A 253 -12.61 -14.61 -16.07
N VAL A 254 -12.77 -14.19 -14.81
CA VAL A 254 -12.02 -13.14 -14.15
C VAL A 254 -11.02 -13.77 -13.18
N LEU A 255 -9.76 -13.34 -13.27
CA LEU A 255 -8.76 -13.63 -12.25
C LEU A 255 -8.80 -12.54 -11.19
N LEU A 256 -9.12 -12.92 -9.96
CA LEU A 256 -9.00 -12.10 -8.75
C LEU A 256 -7.74 -12.53 -8.01
N SER A 257 -6.74 -11.66 -7.86
CA SER A 257 -5.45 -12.10 -7.33
C SER A 257 -4.81 -11.10 -6.40
N HIS A 258 -3.97 -11.61 -5.50
CA HIS A 258 -3.03 -10.80 -4.73
C HIS A 258 -1.61 -11.10 -5.20
N ILE A 259 -1.29 -10.65 -6.42
CA ILE A 259 -0.01 -10.95 -7.08
C ILE A 259 0.50 -9.65 -7.69
N GLY A 260 1.69 -9.21 -7.28
CA GLY A 260 2.24 -7.93 -7.68
C GLY A 260 2.33 -7.73 -9.20
N PHE A 261 1.87 -6.56 -9.63
CA PHE A 261 1.90 -6.10 -11.00
C PHE A 261 2.19 -4.60 -11.04
N TRP A 262 3.05 -4.16 -11.94
CA TRP A 262 3.38 -2.75 -12.10
C TRP A 262 3.66 -2.40 -13.55
N CYS A 263 3.25 -1.19 -13.94
CA CYS A 263 3.49 -0.58 -15.24
C CYS A 263 4.05 0.83 -15.02
N GLY A 264 4.85 1.33 -15.96
CA GLY A 264 5.47 2.66 -15.89
C GLY A 264 6.97 2.63 -15.62
N TYR A 265 7.59 3.80 -15.73
CA TYR A 265 9.06 3.91 -15.81
C TYR A 265 9.81 3.75 -14.48
N SER A 266 9.19 3.98 -13.35
CA SER A 266 9.93 4.13 -12.09
C SER A 266 10.11 2.86 -11.29
N GLY A 267 9.42 1.78 -11.61
CA GLY A 267 9.45 0.54 -10.81
C GLY A 267 9.04 0.73 -9.35
N THR A 268 8.56 1.92 -8.97
CA THR A 268 8.07 2.28 -7.64
C THR A 268 6.56 2.50 -7.62
N GLY A 269 5.89 2.44 -8.77
CA GLY A 269 4.44 2.57 -8.89
C GLY A 269 3.85 3.96 -8.59
N GLN A 270 4.67 4.90 -8.16
CA GLN A 270 4.22 6.22 -7.70
C GLN A 270 4.25 7.33 -8.78
N ASP A 271 4.88 7.07 -9.92
CA ASP A 271 5.09 8.09 -10.96
C ASP A 271 4.16 7.97 -12.18
N VAL A 272 3.03 7.31 -12.03
CA VAL A 272 2.05 7.24 -13.11
C VAL A 272 1.41 8.62 -13.26
N ASN A 273 1.55 9.25 -14.41
CA ASN A 273 0.76 10.41 -14.77
C ASN A 273 -0.71 9.97 -14.86
N PHE A 274 -1.43 10.08 -13.76
CA PHE A 274 -2.84 9.76 -13.73
C PHE A 274 -3.59 10.74 -14.60
N THR A 275 -4.01 10.29 -15.74
CA THR A 275 -5.12 10.89 -16.44
C THR A 275 -6.31 9.97 -16.21
N LEU A 276 -7.39 10.50 -15.61
CA LEU A 276 -8.66 9.79 -15.55
C LEU A 276 -9.17 9.57 -16.96
N ASN A 277 -9.01 8.35 -17.46
CA ASN A 277 -9.36 7.98 -18.81
C ASN A 277 -10.09 6.63 -18.80
N MET A 278 -11.09 6.49 -19.65
CA MET A 278 -11.55 5.18 -20.04
C MET A 278 -10.59 4.62 -21.09
N TYR A 279 -9.78 3.64 -20.71
CA TYR A 279 -8.82 3.03 -21.63
C TYR A 279 -9.49 2.02 -22.56
N LYS A 280 -9.13 2.13 -23.84
CA LYS A 280 -9.40 1.12 -24.85
C LYS A 280 -8.13 0.31 -25.07
N LYS A 281 -8.30 -0.90 -25.56
CA LYS A 281 -7.19 -1.82 -25.84
C LYS A 281 -6.08 -1.18 -26.69
N ASP A 282 -6.43 -0.37 -27.66
CA ASP A 282 -5.51 0.25 -28.62
C ASP A 282 -4.97 1.62 -28.18
N ASP A 283 -5.35 2.09 -27.00
CA ASP A 283 -4.84 3.32 -26.45
C ASP A 283 -3.35 3.17 -26.14
N LYS A 284 -2.60 4.25 -26.35
CA LYS A 284 -1.18 4.28 -25.98
C LYS A 284 -1.05 4.15 -24.46
N GLN A 285 -0.38 3.09 -24.02
CA GLN A 285 -0.18 2.77 -22.61
C GLN A 285 1.32 2.70 -22.27
N GLU A 286 1.65 2.98 -21.00
CA GLU A 286 3.00 2.82 -20.51
C GLU A 286 3.39 1.33 -20.44
N PRO A 287 4.68 0.99 -20.67
CA PRO A 287 5.11 -0.40 -20.66
C PRO A 287 5.03 -0.99 -19.24
N CYS A 288 4.53 -2.22 -19.17
CA CYS A 288 4.52 -2.99 -17.93
C CYS A 288 5.79 -3.80 -17.74
N ALA A 289 6.15 -4.06 -16.48
CA ALA A 289 7.30 -4.88 -16.12
C ALA A 289 7.12 -6.33 -16.62
N GLN A 290 8.04 -6.77 -17.47
CA GLN A 290 8.03 -8.12 -18.04
C GLN A 290 8.36 -9.20 -17.01
N ASP A 291 9.02 -8.84 -15.92
CA ASP A 291 9.38 -9.73 -14.83
C ASP A 291 8.31 -9.81 -13.73
N SER A 292 7.23 -9.05 -13.82
CA SER A 292 6.12 -9.18 -12.88
C SER A 292 5.45 -10.55 -12.96
N ASN A 293 4.95 -11.04 -11.83
CA ASN A 293 4.33 -12.38 -11.78
C ASN A 293 3.04 -12.46 -12.62
N ILE A 294 2.26 -11.39 -12.69
CA ILE A 294 1.06 -11.32 -13.55
C ILE A 294 1.46 -11.38 -15.02
N THR A 295 2.47 -10.61 -15.47
CA THR A 295 2.94 -10.65 -16.86
C THR A 295 3.40 -12.04 -17.26
N LYS A 296 4.20 -12.70 -16.40
CA LYS A 296 4.65 -14.07 -16.63
C LYS A 296 3.49 -15.04 -16.71
N LEU A 297 2.56 -14.99 -15.74
CA LEU A 297 1.39 -15.86 -15.73
C LEU A 297 0.57 -15.74 -17.03
N LEU A 298 0.23 -14.50 -17.44
CA LEU A 298 -0.55 -14.27 -18.65
C LEU A 298 0.16 -14.68 -19.94
N ASN A 299 1.50 -14.64 -19.95
CA ASN A 299 2.28 -15.12 -21.09
C ASN A 299 2.40 -16.65 -21.13
N ASP A 300 2.38 -17.32 -19.97
CA ASP A 300 2.63 -18.75 -19.83
C ASP A 300 1.38 -19.61 -19.96
N ILE A 301 0.19 -19.06 -19.64
CA ILE A 301 -1.08 -19.81 -19.75
C ILE A 301 -1.58 -19.88 -21.20
N GLU A 302 -2.42 -20.88 -21.48
CA GLU A 302 -3.13 -21.03 -22.75
C GLU A 302 -4.00 -19.78 -23.05
N ASP A 303 -3.93 -19.28 -24.28
CA ASP A 303 -4.70 -18.11 -24.70
C ASP A 303 -6.22 -18.35 -24.60
N GLY A 304 -6.96 -17.30 -24.26
CA GLY A 304 -8.43 -17.36 -24.17
C GLY A 304 -8.97 -18.03 -22.92
N LEU A 305 -8.14 -18.36 -21.93
CA LEU A 305 -8.59 -18.90 -20.63
C LEU A 305 -9.09 -17.80 -19.68
N LEU A 306 -8.44 -16.65 -19.67
CA LEU A 306 -8.82 -15.49 -18.85
C LEU A 306 -9.33 -14.34 -19.72
N ASP A 307 -10.27 -13.59 -19.19
CA ASP A 307 -10.93 -12.48 -19.88
C ASP A 307 -10.73 -11.14 -19.17
N ALA A 308 -10.34 -11.12 -17.89
CA ALA A 308 -10.01 -9.93 -17.11
C ALA A 308 -9.18 -10.29 -15.87
N VAL A 309 -8.49 -9.30 -15.30
CA VAL A 309 -7.71 -9.43 -14.05
C VAL A 309 -7.99 -8.26 -13.13
N VAL A 310 -8.28 -8.58 -11.86
CA VAL A 310 -8.25 -7.66 -10.72
C VAL A 310 -7.12 -8.13 -9.80
N THR A 311 -6.16 -7.26 -9.46
CA THR A 311 -4.97 -7.66 -8.69
C THR A 311 -4.57 -6.61 -7.66
N GLY A 312 -3.60 -6.94 -6.77
CA GLY A 312 -3.10 -6.09 -5.69
C GLY A 312 -1.62 -6.33 -5.37
N HIS A 313 -1.21 -6.12 -4.12
CA HIS A 313 0.11 -6.38 -3.54
C HIS A 313 1.19 -5.33 -3.85
N SER A 314 1.26 -4.81 -5.06
CA SER A 314 2.33 -3.87 -5.44
C SER A 314 2.08 -2.44 -5.00
N HIS A 315 0.88 -2.12 -4.53
CA HIS A 315 0.41 -0.76 -4.22
C HIS A 315 0.60 0.20 -5.41
N CYS A 316 0.44 -0.33 -6.61
CA CYS A 316 0.60 0.40 -7.86
C CYS A 316 -0.76 0.59 -8.51
N GLU A 317 -1.03 1.81 -8.96
CA GLU A 317 -2.18 2.06 -9.80
C GLU A 317 -1.93 1.50 -11.19
N VAL A 318 -2.79 0.57 -11.61
CA VAL A 318 -2.70 -0.05 -12.94
C VAL A 318 -4.08 -0.13 -13.59
N HIS A 319 -4.16 0.35 -14.82
CA HIS A 319 -5.25 0.16 -15.76
C HIS A 319 -4.62 -0.12 -17.13
N HIS A 320 -4.41 -1.39 -17.44
CA HIS A 320 -3.57 -1.81 -18.57
C HIS A 320 -4.13 -3.06 -19.26
N TRP A 321 -3.53 -3.42 -20.39
CA TRP A 321 -3.91 -4.56 -21.19
C TRP A 321 -2.71 -5.44 -21.51
N ILE A 322 -2.87 -6.76 -21.35
CA ILE A 322 -1.90 -7.77 -21.83
C ILE A 322 -2.67 -8.81 -22.64
N LYS A 323 -2.27 -9.06 -23.89
CA LYS A 323 -2.94 -10.03 -24.77
C LYS A 323 -4.47 -9.86 -24.81
N ASP A 324 -4.98 -8.67 -24.96
CA ASP A 324 -6.42 -8.36 -24.97
C ASP A 324 -7.13 -8.51 -23.60
N ILE A 325 -6.41 -8.86 -22.54
CA ILE A 325 -6.95 -9.03 -21.20
C ILE A 325 -6.77 -7.72 -20.44
N PRO A 326 -7.86 -7.04 -20.04
CA PRO A 326 -7.79 -5.85 -19.20
C PRO A 326 -7.38 -6.21 -17.78
N ILE A 327 -6.52 -5.38 -17.19
CA ILE A 327 -5.95 -5.56 -15.86
C ILE A 327 -6.12 -4.28 -15.07
N ILE A 328 -6.68 -4.40 -13.86
CA ILE A 328 -6.79 -3.30 -12.91
C ILE A 328 -6.13 -3.68 -11.58
N SER A 329 -5.45 -2.72 -10.99
CA SER A 329 -4.89 -2.75 -9.63
C SER A 329 -4.99 -1.37 -9.01
N THR A 330 -4.97 -1.24 -7.71
CA THR A 330 -5.07 0.05 -7.02
C THR A 330 -3.87 0.30 -6.12
N VAL A 331 -3.64 1.56 -5.77
CA VAL A 331 -2.77 1.91 -4.65
C VAL A 331 -3.43 1.50 -3.33
N ASN A 332 -2.65 1.52 -2.26
CA ASN A 332 -3.12 1.11 -0.93
C ASN A 332 -4.07 2.11 -0.25
N ASN A 333 -4.59 1.73 0.92
CA ASN A 333 -5.36 2.52 1.87
C ASN A 333 -6.71 3.03 1.32
N GLY A 334 -7.26 2.37 0.30
CA GLY A 334 -8.52 2.79 -0.31
C GLY A 334 -8.47 4.16 -0.98
N ALA A 335 -7.28 4.61 -1.40
CA ALA A 335 -7.08 5.94 -1.97
C ALA A 335 -7.64 6.10 -3.38
N TYR A 336 -7.70 5.01 -4.14
CA TYR A 336 -8.25 4.95 -5.49
C TYR A 336 -9.01 3.65 -5.73
N ALA A 337 -9.86 3.64 -6.75
CA ALA A 337 -10.56 2.46 -7.25
C ALA A 337 -10.54 2.46 -8.78
N ASN A 338 -10.82 1.32 -9.39
CA ASN A 338 -11.00 1.20 -10.85
C ASN A 338 -12.28 0.45 -11.18
N ILE A 339 -12.85 0.73 -12.33
CA ILE A 339 -13.99 -0.01 -12.89
C ILE A 339 -13.57 -0.62 -14.22
N LEU A 340 -13.78 -1.92 -14.34
CA LEU A 340 -13.59 -2.66 -15.57
C LEU A 340 -14.96 -3.07 -16.11
N TYR A 341 -15.26 -2.72 -17.35
CA TYR A 341 -16.50 -3.06 -18.03
C TYR A 341 -16.27 -4.20 -19.01
N LEU A 342 -16.91 -5.36 -18.76
CA LEU A 342 -16.94 -6.47 -19.70
C LEU A 342 -18.11 -6.30 -20.67
N ALA A 343 -17.84 -6.35 -21.97
CA ALA A 343 -18.83 -6.14 -23.02
C ALA A 343 -19.29 -7.45 -23.66
N PHE A 344 -20.61 -7.70 -23.69
CA PHE A 344 -21.20 -8.88 -24.26
C PHE A 344 -22.13 -8.52 -25.44
N ASP A 345 -21.92 -9.15 -26.59
CA ASP A 345 -22.66 -8.86 -27.84
C ASP A 345 -24.11 -9.37 -27.75
N LYS A 346 -25.07 -8.44 -27.80
CA LYS A 346 -26.52 -8.73 -27.79
C LYS A 346 -26.99 -9.55 -28.99
N LYS A 347 -26.29 -9.46 -30.12
CA LYS A 347 -26.64 -10.14 -31.39
C LYS A 347 -25.97 -11.50 -31.54
N ASN A 348 -24.87 -11.75 -30.83
CA ASN A 348 -24.05 -12.95 -30.96
C ASN A 348 -24.02 -13.77 -29.67
N LYS A 349 -25.21 -14.24 -29.25
CA LYS A 349 -25.39 -15.16 -28.11
C LYS A 349 -24.61 -14.73 -26.85
N LEU A 350 -24.53 -13.45 -26.57
CA LEU A 350 -23.82 -12.87 -25.42
C LEU A 350 -22.33 -13.26 -25.35
N LYS A 351 -21.71 -13.39 -26.50
CA LYS A 351 -20.27 -13.62 -26.58
C LYS A 351 -19.53 -12.38 -26.05
N LEU A 352 -18.53 -12.61 -25.22
CA LEU A 352 -17.62 -11.54 -24.79
C LEU A 352 -16.91 -10.91 -25.99
N VAL A 353 -16.80 -9.59 -26.01
CA VAL A 353 -16.14 -8.81 -27.06
C VAL A 353 -14.96 -8.04 -26.44
N PRO A 354 -13.75 -8.62 -26.41
CA PRO A 354 -12.58 -8.00 -25.76
C PRO A 354 -12.24 -6.59 -26.24
N SER A 355 -12.45 -6.30 -27.53
CA SER A 355 -12.22 -4.96 -28.12
C SER A 355 -13.22 -3.90 -27.65
N ALA A 356 -14.38 -4.31 -27.13
CA ALA A 356 -15.39 -3.43 -26.58
C ALA A 356 -15.31 -3.28 -25.04
N ASN A 357 -14.48 -4.07 -24.36
CA ASN A 357 -14.22 -3.87 -22.93
C ASN A 357 -13.60 -2.48 -22.68
N ARG A 358 -13.82 -1.92 -21.50
CA ARG A 358 -13.30 -0.60 -21.09
C ARG A 358 -12.77 -0.66 -19.66
N ILE A 359 -11.86 0.25 -19.35
CA ILE A 359 -11.41 0.52 -17.97
C ILE A 359 -11.67 1.99 -17.70
N GLU A 360 -12.30 2.29 -16.57
CA GLU A 360 -12.52 3.63 -16.06
C GLU A 360 -11.79 3.78 -14.74
N GLY A 361 -10.97 4.81 -14.63
CA GLY A 361 -10.13 5.07 -13.46
C GLY A 361 -8.77 5.66 -13.85
N PRO A 362 -7.90 5.90 -12.86
CA PRO A 362 -8.16 5.69 -11.43
C PRO A 362 -9.19 6.68 -10.88
N LEU A 363 -10.12 6.20 -10.09
CA LEU A 363 -11.14 7.01 -9.43
C LEU A 363 -10.59 7.50 -8.09
N PRO A 364 -10.44 8.81 -7.87
CA PRO A 364 -9.94 9.35 -6.60
C PRO A 364 -10.97 9.16 -5.49
N ILE A 365 -10.56 8.57 -4.38
CA ILE A 365 -11.41 8.39 -3.20
C ILE A 365 -10.99 9.42 -2.16
N CYS A 366 -11.77 10.48 -1.99
CA CYS A 366 -11.49 11.57 -1.04
C CYS A 366 -12.66 12.55 -0.92
N GLU A 367 -12.56 13.49 0.04
CA GLU A 367 -13.53 14.56 0.20
C GLU A 367 -13.50 15.56 -0.97
N LYS A 368 -12.30 15.95 -1.40
CA LYS A 368 -12.06 16.95 -2.44
C LYS A 368 -10.83 16.61 -3.25
N VAL A 369 -10.78 17.07 -4.48
CA VAL A 369 -9.62 16.88 -5.37
C VAL A 369 -8.90 18.19 -5.63
N PHE A 370 -7.62 18.12 -5.98
CA PHE A 370 -6.86 19.26 -6.47
C PHE A 370 -7.36 19.67 -7.85
N ASN A 371 -7.81 20.93 -7.98
CA ASN A 371 -8.42 21.43 -9.20
C ASN A 371 -7.48 21.28 -10.42
N GLY A 372 -8.03 20.71 -11.49
CA GLY A 372 -7.29 20.45 -12.74
C GLY A 372 -6.38 19.23 -12.73
N THR A 373 -6.31 18.48 -11.60
CA THR A 373 -5.48 17.27 -11.51
C THR A 373 -6.30 15.99 -11.43
N HIS A 374 -7.54 16.07 -11.00
CA HIS A 374 -8.40 14.92 -10.67
C HIS A 374 -7.79 13.98 -9.62
N ARG A 375 -7.01 14.52 -8.66
CA ARG A 375 -6.27 13.75 -7.65
C ARG A 375 -6.62 14.20 -6.25
N CYS A 376 -6.59 13.24 -5.32
CA CYS A 376 -6.66 13.50 -3.88
C CYS A 376 -5.31 13.83 -3.28
N ASP A 377 -4.24 13.34 -3.91
CA ASP A 377 -2.89 13.41 -3.40
C ASP A 377 -2.07 14.49 -4.09
N PHE A 378 -1.07 14.92 -3.37
CA PHE A 378 -0.13 15.92 -3.81
C PHE A 378 0.95 15.30 -4.71
N ILE A 379 1.24 15.92 -5.86
CA ILE A 379 2.37 15.54 -6.70
C ILE A 379 3.64 16.17 -6.14
N GLU A 380 4.46 15.42 -5.43
CA GLU A 380 5.68 15.90 -4.74
C GLU A 380 6.62 16.76 -5.60
N ASN A 381 6.64 16.55 -6.91
CA ASN A 381 7.50 17.29 -7.83
C ASN A 381 6.81 18.47 -8.51
N SER A 382 5.53 18.74 -8.21
CA SER A 382 4.82 19.88 -8.78
C SER A 382 5.01 21.12 -7.93
N LYS A 383 5.83 22.05 -8.40
CA LYS A 383 5.98 23.38 -7.79
C LYS A 383 4.67 24.18 -7.73
N LEU A 384 3.64 23.74 -8.44
CA LEU A 384 2.34 24.40 -8.53
C LEU A 384 1.32 23.83 -7.54
N ALA A 385 1.51 22.61 -7.04
CA ALA A 385 0.52 21.93 -6.23
C ALA A 385 0.14 22.66 -4.92
N PRO A 386 1.05 23.33 -4.18
CA PRO A 386 0.67 24.11 -3.00
C PRO A 386 -0.30 25.26 -3.28
N PHE A 387 -0.45 25.64 -4.55
CA PHE A 387 -1.25 26.77 -5.00
C PHE A 387 -2.54 26.33 -5.72
N LEU A 388 -2.74 25.02 -5.96
CA LEU A 388 -3.96 24.53 -6.54
C LEU A 388 -5.07 24.49 -5.49
N PRO A 389 -6.23 25.10 -5.73
CA PRO A 389 -7.36 24.96 -4.84
C PRO A 389 -7.86 23.52 -4.84
N ILE A 390 -8.34 23.05 -3.70
CA ILE A 390 -9.10 21.81 -3.62
C ILE A 390 -10.59 22.13 -3.81
N VAL A 391 -11.24 21.31 -4.62
CA VAL A 391 -12.64 21.55 -5.04
C VAL A 391 -13.48 20.30 -4.89
N ASN A 392 -14.78 20.47 -4.70
CA ASN A 392 -15.73 19.36 -4.80
C ASN A 392 -15.72 18.81 -6.23
N TYR A 393 -16.12 17.57 -6.38
CA TYR A 393 -16.11 16.92 -7.68
C TYR A 393 -17.32 15.99 -7.87
N LYS A 394 -17.56 15.64 -9.12
CA LYS A 394 -18.67 14.77 -9.54
C LYS A 394 -18.13 13.56 -10.26
N PHE A 395 -18.86 12.47 -10.15
CA PHE A 395 -18.71 11.27 -10.95
C PHE A 395 -20.05 10.94 -11.58
N HIS A 396 -20.09 10.83 -12.90
CA HIS A 396 -21.32 10.64 -13.67
C HIS A 396 -22.42 11.67 -13.35
N GLY A 397 -22.01 12.92 -13.12
CA GLY A 397 -22.91 14.03 -12.79
C GLY A 397 -23.36 14.10 -11.32
N VAL A 398 -23.00 13.12 -10.49
CA VAL A 398 -23.33 13.05 -9.06
C VAL A 398 -22.16 13.54 -8.22
N ILE A 399 -22.42 14.43 -7.26
CA ILE A 399 -21.39 14.93 -6.33
C ILE A 399 -20.92 13.77 -5.45
N ILE A 400 -19.59 13.63 -5.35
CA ILE A 400 -18.96 12.68 -4.43
C ILE A 400 -18.86 13.34 -3.06
N GLU A 401 -19.55 12.75 -2.11
CA GLU A 401 -19.63 13.14 -0.71
C GLU A 401 -19.75 11.89 0.15
N LYS A 402 -19.64 12.02 1.46
CA LYS A 402 -19.85 10.90 2.37
C LYS A 402 -21.22 10.29 2.15
N ASP A 403 -21.26 8.97 2.07
CA ASP A 403 -22.52 8.25 1.95
C ASP A 403 -23.20 8.14 3.32
N GLU A 404 -24.33 8.83 3.50
CA GLU A 404 -25.06 8.87 4.78
C GLU A 404 -25.55 7.50 5.25
N SER A 405 -25.68 6.54 4.34
CA SER A 405 -26.09 5.19 4.68
C SER A 405 -25.03 4.44 5.52
N MET A 406 -23.79 4.95 5.57
CA MET A 406 -22.72 4.45 6.41
C MET A 406 -22.83 4.84 7.89
N ASN A 407 -23.77 5.75 8.26
CA ASN A 407 -23.92 6.26 9.63
C ASN A 407 -24.03 5.15 10.69
N LYS A 408 -24.68 4.03 10.38
CA LYS A 408 -24.78 2.89 11.30
C LYS A 408 -23.43 2.26 11.66
N ILE A 409 -22.48 2.25 10.72
CA ILE A 409 -21.12 1.76 10.98
C ILE A 409 -20.40 2.80 11.83
N HIS A 410 -20.52 4.08 11.52
CA HIS A 410 -19.96 5.17 12.32
C HIS A 410 -20.46 5.13 13.76
N GLU A 411 -21.78 5.06 13.99
CA GLU A 411 -22.38 4.96 15.33
C GLU A 411 -21.80 3.81 16.16
N LYS A 412 -21.41 2.70 15.51
CA LYS A 412 -20.82 1.53 16.19
C LYS A 412 -19.37 1.74 16.60
N TYR A 413 -18.57 2.51 15.83
CA TYR A 413 -17.11 2.52 15.96
C TYR A 413 -16.50 3.90 16.29
N ASP A 414 -17.21 5.02 16.07
CA ASP A 414 -16.66 6.37 16.23
C ASP A 414 -16.17 6.67 17.65
N GLU A 415 -16.88 6.19 18.68
CA GLU A 415 -16.46 6.41 20.08
C GLU A 415 -15.09 5.80 20.32
N LEU A 416 -14.90 4.53 19.91
CA LEU A 416 -13.63 3.84 20.05
C LEU A 416 -12.52 4.53 19.25
N TYR A 417 -12.80 4.96 18.02
CA TYR A 417 -11.85 5.67 17.18
C TYR A 417 -11.41 7.01 17.80
N ASN A 418 -12.37 7.77 18.36
CA ASN A 418 -12.11 9.08 18.94
C ASN A 418 -11.18 9.04 20.15
N GLU A 419 -11.17 7.95 20.93
CA GLU A 419 -10.21 7.76 22.03
C GLU A 419 -8.75 7.81 21.55
N TYR A 420 -8.50 7.42 20.30
CA TYR A 420 -7.16 7.39 19.72
C TYR A 420 -6.75 8.71 19.06
N GLN A 421 -7.65 9.71 18.98
CA GLN A 421 -7.33 11.04 18.45
C GLN A 421 -6.61 11.93 19.49
N GLU A 422 -6.52 11.50 20.76
CA GLU A 422 -5.83 12.25 21.82
C GLU A 422 -4.37 12.55 21.43
N THR A 423 -3.97 13.82 21.52
CA THR A 423 -2.57 14.23 21.38
C THR A 423 -1.76 13.74 22.57
N ILE A 424 -0.76 12.92 22.31
CA ILE A 424 0.08 12.31 23.36
C ILE A 424 1.46 12.95 23.49
N CYS A 425 1.97 13.54 22.41
CA CYS A 425 3.31 14.10 22.35
C CYS A 425 3.36 15.23 21.31
N LYS A 426 4.37 16.11 21.40
CA LYS A 426 4.63 17.14 20.41
C LYS A 426 5.97 16.92 19.74
N ILE A 427 5.98 16.87 18.41
CA ILE A 427 7.20 16.77 17.59
C ILE A 427 7.68 18.18 17.27
N ILE A 428 8.90 18.52 17.69
CA ILE A 428 9.52 19.83 17.45
C ILE A 428 10.90 19.67 16.80
N GLY A 429 11.43 20.78 16.25
CA GLY A 429 12.78 20.82 15.69
C GLY A 429 12.83 20.63 14.18
N THR A 430 11.69 20.42 13.53
CA THR A 430 11.53 20.41 12.08
C THR A 430 10.19 21.01 11.69
N ASN A 431 10.10 21.49 10.45
CA ASN A 431 8.84 21.83 9.78
C ASN A 431 8.51 20.81 8.67
N GLU A 432 9.40 19.86 8.41
CA GLU A 432 9.26 18.83 7.39
C GLU A 432 8.71 17.55 8.01
N GLU A 433 7.96 16.78 7.20
CA GLU A 433 7.47 15.46 7.58
C GLU A 433 8.64 14.49 7.83
N LEU A 434 8.57 13.73 8.91
CA LEU A 434 9.52 12.65 9.21
C LEU A 434 9.11 11.41 8.43
N LYS A 435 9.67 11.26 7.25
CA LYS A 435 9.41 10.11 6.39
C LYS A 435 10.07 8.84 6.93
N ARG A 436 9.41 7.70 6.72
CA ARG A 436 9.98 6.39 7.02
C ARG A 436 11.27 6.11 6.24
N TYR A 437 11.37 6.70 5.03
CA TYR A 437 12.54 6.66 4.15
C TYR A 437 12.57 7.93 3.29
N ASP A 438 13.71 8.63 3.27
CA ASP A 438 13.94 9.76 2.40
C ASP A 438 15.39 9.76 1.89
N ASN A 439 15.59 9.39 0.62
CA ASN A 439 16.87 9.43 -0.10
C ASN A 439 18.09 8.84 0.66
N GLY A 440 17.86 7.80 1.49
CA GLY A 440 18.90 7.18 2.32
C GLY A 440 18.91 7.64 3.77
N SER A 441 18.02 8.57 4.16
CA SER A 441 17.79 8.97 5.54
C SER A 441 16.60 8.20 6.14
N PHE A 442 16.74 7.84 7.43
CA PHE A 442 15.76 7.02 8.16
C PHE A 442 15.42 7.66 9.49
N TYR A 443 15.11 8.97 9.50
CA TYR A 443 14.94 9.73 10.74
C TYR A 443 13.90 9.13 11.67
N LEU A 444 12.74 8.71 11.13
CA LEU A 444 11.70 8.08 11.93
C LEU A 444 12.17 6.73 12.51
N GLY A 445 12.85 5.92 11.70
CA GLY A 445 13.43 4.66 12.16
C GLY A 445 14.49 4.85 13.26
N ASN A 446 15.32 5.90 13.15
CA ASN A 446 16.30 6.23 14.19
C ASN A 446 15.62 6.62 15.51
N ILE A 447 14.49 7.35 15.44
CA ILE A 447 13.69 7.70 16.63
C ILE A 447 13.14 6.43 17.29
N ILE A 448 12.52 5.55 16.51
CA ILE A 448 11.90 4.32 17.03
C ILE A 448 12.95 3.41 17.67
N THR A 449 14.09 3.20 17.01
CA THR A 449 15.16 2.34 17.54
C THR A 449 15.84 2.95 18.78
N ASP A 450 15.96 4.29 18.84
CA ASP A 450 16.45 4.98 20.05
C ASP A 450 15.47 4.80 21.25
N ILE A 451 14.16 4.82 20.98
CA ILE A 451 13.14 4.52 21.98
C ILE A 451 13.27 3.07 22.47
N TYR A 452 13.48 2.11 21.57
CA TYR A 452 13.68 0.71 21.94
C TYR A 452 14.89 0.56 22.87
N ASN A 453 16.04 1.16 22.50
CA ASN A 453 17.24 1.14 23.36
C ASN A 453 16.95 1.69 24.76
N LYS A 454 16.32 2.86 24.86
CA LYS A 454 16.03 3.51 26.13
C LYS A 454 15.04 2.74 26.99
N TYR A 455 14.03 2.14 26.35
CA TYR A 455 12.99 1.40 27.07
C TYR A 455 13.48 0.04 27.58
N THR A 456 14.29 -0.65 26.79
CA THR A 456 14.78 -2.00 27.11
C THR A 456 16.11 -2.03 27.83
N GLY A 457 16.87 -0.92 27.80
CA GLY A 457 18.26 -0.88 28.24
C GLY A 457 19.24 -1.58 27.30
N SER A 458 18.84 -1.86 26.05
CA SER A 458 19.71 -2.49 25.06
C SER A 458 20.77 -1.53 24.54
N GLN A 459 21.92 -2.10 24.15
CA GLN A 459 23.02 -1.33 23.56
C GLN A 459 22.80 -1.07 22.07
N ILE A 460 22.11 -1.99 21.40
CA ILE A 460 21.82 -1.93 19.96
C ILE A 460 20.34 -2.26 19.73
N SER A 461 19.68 -1.47 18.90
CA SER A 461 18.30 -1.75 18.47
C SER A 461 18.23 -1.82 16.96
N ILE A 462 17.39 -2.71 16.42
CA ILE A 462 17.25 -2.93 14.98
C ILE A 462 15.78 -2.98 14.61
N ILE A 463 15.41 -2.27 13.54
CA ILE A 463 14.11 -2.38 12.87
C ILE A 463 14.28 -2.44 11.35
N SER A 464 13.45 -3.20 10.65
CA SER A 464 13.31 -3.08 9.20
C SER A 464 12.53 -1.82 8.84
N TYR A 465 12.99 -1.02 7.86
CA TYR A 465 12.21 0.15 7.41
C TYR A 465 10.84 -0.24 6.86
N LYS A 466 10.68 -1.46 6.36
CA LYS A 466 9.39 -2.00 5.92
C LYS A 466 8.40 -2.20 7.07
N GLY A 467 8.91 -2.40 8.29
CA GLY A 467 8.11 -2.48 9.51
C GLY A 467 7.52 -1.13 9.95
N ILE A 468 7.97 -0.01 9.32
CA ILE A 468 7.45 1.34 9.56
C ILE A 468 6.52 1.68 8.40
N ARG A 469 5.22 1.82 8.65
CA ARG A 469 4.20 1.85 7.58
C ARG A 469 3.69 3.24 7.22
N SER A 470 3.91 4.24 8.06
CA SER A 470 3.46 5.63 7.86
C SER A 470 4.55 6.62 8.25
N ASN A 471 4.28 7.91 8.13
CA ASN A 471 5.18 9.01 8.46
C ASN A 471 4.64 9.80 9.67
N TRP A 472 5.49 10.63 10.30
CA TRP A 472 5.07 11.59 11.32
C TRP A 472 5.16 13.02 10.80
N SER A 473 4.08 13.77 10.98
CA SER A 473 4.09 15.21 10.76
C SER A 473 4.66 15.96 11.98
N PRO A 474 5.32 17.10 11.81
CA PRO A 474 5.70 17.97 12.93
C PRO A 474 4.46 18.53 13.64
N GLY A 475 4.62 18.88 14.91
CA GLY A 475 3.52 19.39 15.74
C GLY A 475 2.91 18.32 16.63
N ASP A 476 1.59 18.36 16.83
CA ASP A 476 0.89 17.45 17.72
C ASP A 476 0.84 16.05 17.14
N LEU A 477 1.26 15.07 17.95
CA LEU A 477 1.26 13.66 17.60
C LEU A 477 0.10 12.96 18.33
N PRO A 478 -0.98 12.59 17.64
CA PRO A 478 -2.07 11.84 18.26
C PRO A 478 -1.70 10.36 18.47
N LYS A 479 -2.35 9.73 19.44
CA LYS A 479 -2.13 8.32 19.82
C LYS A 479 -2.19 7.38 18.62
N TYR A 480 -3.16 7.57 17.72
CA TYR A 480 -3.36 6.69 16.57
C TYR A 480 -2.13 6.62 15.64
N LYS A 481 -1.39 7.72 15.48
CA LYS A 481 -0.21 7.75 14.60
C LYS A 481 0.89 6.78 15.02
N ILE A 482 0.91 6.35 16.27
CA ILE A 482 1.86 5.32 16.72
C ILE A 482 1.49 3.96 16.13
N TYR A 483 0.19 3.66 16.10
CA TYR A 483 -0.30 2.38 15.57
C TYR A 483 -0.29 2.35 14.04
N ASP A 484 -0.46 3.50 13.36
CA ASP A 484 -0.28 3.61 11.91
C ASP A 484 1.17 3.30 11.48
N ILE A 485 2.15 3.72 12.26
CA ILE A 485 3.56 3.48 11.91
C ILE A 485 4.03 2.07 12.29
N LEU A 486 3.46 1.45 13.34
CA LEU A 486 3.83 0.13 13.86
C LEU A 486 2.59 -0.78 14.00
N PRO A 487 1.91 -1.11 12.89
CA PRO A 487 0.58 -1.73 12.94
C PRO A 487 0.59 -3.24 13.17
N PHE A 488 1.75 -3.92 13.12
CA PHE A 488 1.82 -5.38 13.07
C PHE A 488 1.57 -6.11 14.40
N GLY A 489 1.44 -5.38 15.50
CA GLY A 489 1.24 -5.99 16.81
C GLY A 489 2.41 -6.84 17.31
N ASN A 490 3.61 -6.68 16.74
CA ASN A 490 4.82 -7.37 17.17
C ASN A 490 5.18 -7.03 18.59
N ASN A 491 5.67 -8.02 19.35
CA ASN A 491 6.27 -7.78 20.67
C ASN A 491 7.70 -7.22 20.50
N LEU A 492 8.09 -6.31 21.38
CA LEU A 492 9.47 -5.90 21.52
C LEU A 492 10.23 -6.97 22.29
N CYS A 493 11.35 -7.40 21.71
CA CYS A 493 12.19 -8.46 22.26
C CYS A 493 13.61 -7.98 22.50
N THR A 494 14.32 -8.60 23.45
CA THR A 494 15.77 -8.46 23.65
C THR A 494 16.45 -9.81 23.67
N PHE A 495 17.72 -9.84 23.25
CA PHE A 495 18.56 -11.02 23.25
C PHE A 495 20.04 -10.63 23.27
N LEU A 496 20.92 -11.54 23.76
CA LEU A 496 22.36 -11.32 23.76
C LEU A 496 22.97 -11.86 22.44
N MET A 497 23.91 -11.12 21.87
CA MET A 497 24.67 -11.52 20.68
C MET A 497 26.14 -11.12 20.84
N ARG A 498 27.06 -12.05 20.54
CA ARG A 498 28.49 -11.75 20.55
C ARG A 498 28.86 -10.80 19.40
N GLY A 499 29.87 -9.96 19.59
CA GLY A 499 30.29 -8.94 18.64
C GLY A 499 30.64 -9.50 17.26
N GLU A 500 31.29 -10.66 17.17
CA GLU A 500 31.53 -11.35 15.89
C GLU A 500 30.22 -11.64 15.11
N HIS A 501 29.16 -12.06 15.83
CA HIS A 501 27.86 -12.34 15.24
C HIS A 501 27.10 -11.05 14.89
N VAL A 502 27.23 -10.00 15.71
CA VAL A 502 26.68 -8.66 15.39
C VAL A 502 27.27 -8.15 14.07
N LYS A 503 28.60 -8.17 13.91
CA LYS A 503 29.28 -7.76 12.68
C LYS A 503 28.78 -8.56 11.47
N LYS A 504 28.65 -9.88 11.61
CA LYS A 504 28.16 -10.78 10.56
C LYS A 504 26.68 -10.51 10.24
N ALA A 505 25.83 -10.28 11.25
CA ALA A 505 24.43 -9.96 11.10
C ALA A 505 24.26 -8.65 10.31
N PHE A 506 24.93 -7.57 10.72
CA PHE A 506 24.87 -6.30 10.00
C PHE A 506 25.38 -6.41 8.55
N LYS A 507 26.42 -7.23 8.31
CA LYS A 507 26.89 -7.49 6.95
C LYS A 507 25.81 -8.14 6.07
N ILE A 508 24.99 -9.04 6.62
CA ILE A 508 23.89 -9.67 5.91
C ILE A 508 22.75 -8.66 5.70
N LEU A 509 22.37 -7.93 6.75
CA LEU A 509 21.21 -7.03 6.74
C LEU A 509 21.41 -5.81 5.84
N GLN A 510 22.66 -5.31 5.72
CA GLN A 510 22.99 -4.12 4.95
C GLN A 510 23.60 -4.42 3.58
N SER A 511 23.59 -5.67 3.12
CA SER A 511 24.13 -6.06 1.83
C SER A 511 23.04 -6.50 0.87
N GLY A 512 23.08 -6.00 -0.35
CA GLY A 512 22.16 -6.36 -1.43
C GLY A 512 21.33 -5.20 -1.96
N PRO A 513 20.49 -5.42 -2.98
CA PRO A 513 19.69 -4.37 -3.58
C PRO A 513 18.55 -3.94 -2.62
N ARG A 514 18.48 -2.66 -2.30
CA ARG A 514 17.40 -2.00 -1.55
C ARG A 514 17.05 -2.66 -0.20
N ARG A 515 18.06 -3.07 0.58
CA ARG A 515 17.85 -3.61 1.92
C ARG A 515 18.29 -2.60 2.95
N PHE A 516 17.34 -2.13 3.76
CA PHE A 516 17.63 -1.12 4.75
C PHE A 516 17.09 -1.52 6.10
N TYR A 517 18.04 -1.78 7.02
CA TYR A 517 17.74 -1.94 8.42
C TYR A 517 18.23 -0.70 9.16
N VAL A 518 17.33 -0.12 9.91
CA VAL A 518 17.65 1.01 10.78
C VAL A 518 18.08 0.49 12.13
N ALA A 519 19.14 1.06 12.69
CA ALA A 519 19.65 0.63 13.98
C ALA A 519 20.12 1.85 14.78
N SER A 520 19.84 1.85 16.07
CA SER A 520 20.44 2.77 17.06
C SER A 520 21.48 2.04 17.90
N GLY A 521 22.39 2.80 18.52
CA GLY A 521 23.52 2.27 19.29
C GLY A 521 24.72 1.88 18.42
N VAL A 522 24.65 2.08 17.10
CA VAL A 522 25.76 1.82 16.16
C VAL A 522 25.89 2.90 15.12
N LYS A 523 27.13 3.04 14.59
CA LYS A 523 27.42 3.77 13.35
C LYS A 523 27.81 2.77 12.26
N GLN A 524 27.31 2.99 11.06
CA GLN A 524 27.48 2.09 9.93
C GLN A 524 28.11 2.82 8.75
N LEU A 525 29.08 2.18 8.10
CA LEU A 525 29.66 2.65 6.85
C LEU A 525 29.28 1.68 5.73
N VAL A 526 28.50 2.13 4.77
CA VAL A 526 28.01 1.34 3.65
C VAL A 526 28.62 1.84 2.35
N ILE A 527 29.17 0.94 1.57
CA ILE A 527 29.69 1.21 0.21
C ILE A 527 28.57 0.88 -0.78
N ARG A 528 28.14 1.88 -1.53
CA ARG A 528 27.12 1.75 -2.58
C ARG A 528 27.82 1.57 -3.93
N THR A 529 27.44 0.54 -4.67
CA THR A 529 27.94 0.22 -6.02
C THR A 529 26.78 -0.01 -6.98
N ASP A 530 27.07 -0.13 -8.26
CA ASP A 530 26.08 -0.47 -9.29
C ASP A 530 25.46 -1.87 -9.04
N ASP A 531 26.21 -2.79 -8.38
CA ASP A 531 25.78 -4.15 -8.06
C ASP A 531 25.02 -4.26 -6.73
N GLY A 532 24.94 -3.18 -5.96
CA GLY A 532 24.25 -3.11 -4.66
C GLY A 532 25.06 -2.44 -3.54
N ASP A 533 24.50 -2.48 -2.34
CA ASP A 533 25.08 -1.90 -1.14
C ASP A 533 25.85 -2.97 -0.34
N TYR A 534 27.01 -2.60 0.24
CA TYR A 534 27.86 -3.47 1.05
C TYR A 534 28.30 -2.77 2.34
N LEU A 535 28.05 -3.42 3.48
CA LEU A 535 28.56 -2.91 4.76
C LEU A 535 30.10 -2.98 4.80
N SER A 536 30.74 -1.85 5.00
CA SER A 536 32.19 -1.73 5.19
C SER A 536 32.60 -1.86 6.64
N SER A 537 31.87 -1.18 7.55
CA SER A 537 32.12 -1.28 8.98
C SER A 537 30.86 -0.99 9.78
N VAL A 538 30.80 -1.56 10.99
CA VAL A 538 29.82 -1.24 12.03
C VAL A 538 30.59 -1.04 13.33
N LYS A 539 30.31 0.05 14.04
CA LYS A 539 30.89 0.40 15.32
C LYS A 539 29.82 0.68 16.35
N LEU A 540 30.05 0.32 17.59
CA LEU A 540 29.20 0.74 18.70
C LEU A 540 29.24 2.27 18.84
N PHE A 541 28.10 2.89 19.17
CA PHE A 541 27.99 4.32 19.37
C PHE A 541 27.08 4.61 20.57
N ASP A 542 27.63 5.20 21.61
CA ASP A 542 26.95 5.51 22.86
C ASP A 542 26.32 6.93 22.91
N GLY A 543 26.32 7.64 21.80
CA GLY A 543 25.88 9.03 21.66
C GLY A 543 27.01 10.04 21.63
N TYR A 544 28.23 9.65 22.01
CA TYR A 544 29.42 10.52 22.11
C TYR A 544 30.60 9.96 21.32
N GLU A 545 30.90 8.67 21.44
CA GLU A 545 32.13 8.05 20.93
C GLU A 545 31.79 6.78 20.12
N GLU A 546 32.59 6.54 19.07
CA GLU A 546 32.56 5.32 18.29
C GLU A 546 33.61 4.34 18.83
N LYS A 547 33.18 3.10 19.14
CA LYS A 547 34.05 2.01 19.61
C LYS A 547 33.91 0.81 18.69
N ASP A 548 34.98 0.08 18.48
CA ASP A 548 34.90 -1.20 17.77
C ASP A 548 34.10 -2.21 18.61
N LEU A 549 33.35 -3.06 17.93
CA LEU A 549 32.67 -4.18 18.58
C LEU A 549 33.73 -5.26 18.85
N GLU A 550 33.87 -5.68 20.10
CA GLU A 550 34.77 -6.74 20.49
C GLU A 550 34.13 -8.11 20.18
N ASP A 551 34.86 -8.99 19.49
CA ASP A 551 34.31 -10.25 18.97
C ASP A 551 33.73 -11.15 20.05
N GLU A 552 34.38 -11.20 21.21
CA GLU A 552 34.01 -12.08 22.32
C GLU A 552 32.99 -11.46 23.30
N GLU A 553 32.80 -10.15 23.28
CA GLU A 553 31.81 -9.48 24.13
C GLU A 553 30.39 -9.77 23.69
N GLU A 554 29.49 -9.88 24.67
CA GLU A 554 28.05 -10.02 24.42
C GLU A 554 27.36 -8.67 24.54
N TYR A 555 26.59 -8.32 23.52
CA TYR A 555 25.82 -7.09 23.42
C TYR A 555 24.34 -7.40 23.54
N LEU A 556 23.63 -6.63 24.38
CA LEU A 556 22.16 -6.71 24.46
C LEU A 556 21.55 -5.98 23.28
N ILE A 557 20.79 -6.72 22.47
CA ILE A 557 20.15 -6.24 21.26
C ILE A 557 18.65 -6.25 21.45
N SER A 558 17.94 -5.21 20.95
CA SER A 558 16.49 -5.24 20.84
C SER A 558 16.05 -5.24 19.39
N ALA A 559 14.99 -5.99 19.11
CA ALA A 559 14.29 -6.06 17.83
C ALA A 559 12.84 -6.52 18.06
N ASN A 560 11.99 -6.39 17.06
CA ASN A 560 10.63 -6.90 17.18
C ASN A 560 10.56 -8.42 16.92
N SER A 561 9.47 -9.04 17.38
CA SER A 561 9.26 -10.50 17.29
C SER A 561 9.23 -11.00 15.84
N PHE A 562 8.78 -10.19 14.87
CA PHE A 562 8.83 -10.55 13.45
C PHE A 562 10.26 -10.86 12.97
N LEU A 563 11.21 -9.98 13.29
CA LEU A 563 12.62 -10.20 12.95
C LEU A 563 13.17 -11.44 13.67
N ILE A 564 12.87 -11.58 14.95
CA ILE A 564 13.35 -12.72 15.76
C ILE A 564 12.83 -14.07 15.23
N ASN A 565 11.64 -14.08 14.64
CA ASN A 565 11.06 -15.26 14.00
C ASN A 565 11.55 -15.51 12.57
N GLY A 566 12.47 -14.66 12.08
CA GLY A 566 13.13 -14.85 10.78
C GLY A 566 12.58 -13.99 9.64
N GLY A 567 11.72 -13.03 9.94
CA GLY A 567 11.21 -12.07 8.96
C GLY A 567 12.32 -11.25 8.29
N ASP A 568 12.03 -10.69 7.13
CA ASP A 568 12.91 -9.79 6.35
C ASP A 568 14.36 -10.25 6.26
N GLU A 569 14.65 -11.50 5.89
CA GLU A 569 16.00 -12.06 5.79
C GLU A 569 16.70 -12.37 7.14
N PHE A 570 16.09 -12.02 8.29
CA PHE A 570 16.70 -12.35 9.60
C PHE A 570 16.89 -13.88 9.78
N GLN A 571 16.09 -14.68 9.08
CA GLN A 571 16.30 -16.14 8.95
C GLN A 571 17.73 -16.53 8.51
N LYS A 572 18.43 -15.68 7.74
CA LYS A 572 19.81 -15.92 7.34
C LYS A 572 20.77 -15.80 8.52
N ILE A 573 20.42 -14.94 9.50
CA ILE A 573 21.17 -14.78 10.74
C ILE A 573 20.90 -15.99 11.65
N LEU A 574 19.65 -16.41 11.76
CA LEU A 574 19.24 -17.54 12.60
C LEU A 574 19.86 -18.89 12.18
N ARG A 575 20.38 -18.99 10.94
CA ARG A 575 21.13 -20.17 10.47
C ARG A 575 22.48 -20.40 11.21
N PHE A 576 23.13 -19.33 11.66
CA PHE A 576 24.43 -19.41 12.35
C PHE A 576 24.38 -18.92 13.79
N TYR A 577 23.26 -18.31 14.20
CA TYR A 577 23.07 -17.76 15.53
C TYR A 577 21.67 -18.07 16.06
N LYS A 578 21.60 -18.59 17.27
CA LYS A 578 20.34 -18.74 18.01
C LYS A 578 20.29 -17.69 19.11
N PRO A 579 19.21 -16.86 19.20
CA PRO A 579 19.07 -15.87 20.24
C PRO A 579 19.26 -16.46 21.64
N LYS A 580 20.19 -15.90 22.41
CA LYS A 580 20.42 -16.28 23.81
C LYS A 580 19.70 -15.30 24.73
N ASN A 581 19.19 -15.76 25.85
CA ASN A 581 18.47 -14.96 26.84
C ASN A 581 17.34 -14.13 26.20
N LEU A 582 16.62 -14.77 25.26
CA LEU A 582 15.51 -14.13 24.55
C LEU A 582 14.40 -13.77 25.54
N ARG A 583 14.01 -12.49 25.54
CA ARG A 583 12.85 -11.95 26.28
C ARG A 583 11.99 -11.16 25.32
N CYS A 584 10.67 -11.43 25.29
CA CYS A 584 9.67 -10.73 24.48
C CYS A 584 8.49 -10.23 25.33
N ASP A 585 8.72 -9.94 26.60
CA ASP A 585 7.74 -9.55 27.60
C ASP A 585 7.65 -8.04 27.87
N TYR A 586 8.26 -7.22 27.00
CA TYR A 586 8.16 -5.76 27.06
C TYR A 586 6.80 -5.22 26.60
N GLY A 587 6.00 -6.06 25.96
CA GLY A 587 4.74 -5.72 25.32
C GLY A 587 4.89 -5.44 23.82
N LYS A 588 3.78 -5.02 23.19
CA LYS A 588 3.77 -4.67 21.78
C LYS A 588 4.66 -3.45 21.50
N GLU A 589 5.40 -3.46 20.40
CA GLU A 589 6.32 -2.38 20.03
C GLU A 589 5.62 -1.01 19.92
N ALA A 590 4.39 -0.97 19.40
CA ALA A 590 3.59 0.25 19.35
C ALA A 590 3.25 0.77 20.76
N ASP A 591 2.88 -0.10 21.70
CA ASP A 591 2.55 0.28 23.09
C ASP A 591 3.78 0.80 23.83
N VAL A 592 4.96 0.23 23.56
CA VAL A 592 6.23 0.72 24.11
C VAL A 592 6.53 2.13 23.62
N VAL A 593 6.41 2.37 22.32
CA VAL A 593 6.62 3.70 21.72
C VAL A 593 5.59 4.71 22.25
N PHE A 594 4.32 4.30 22.34
CA PHE A 594 3.26 5.12 22.91
C PHE A 594 3.57 5.55 24.35
N LYS A 595 3.88 4.58 25.25
CA LYS A 595 4.19 4.86 26.66
C LYS A 595 5.37 5.82 26.80
N PHE A 596 6.45 5.55 26.07
CA PHE A 596 7.64 6.40 26.10
C PHE A 596 7.32 7.84 25.65
N LEU A 597 6.62 8.02 24.54
CA LEU A 597 6.30 9.35 24.01
C LEU A 597 5.32 10.12 24.90
N LYS A 598 4.33 9.44 25.46
CA LYS A 598 3.38 10.03 26.42
C LYS A 598 4.08 10.57 27.67
N GLU A 599 5.11 9.88 28.17
CA GLU A 599 5.92 10.32 29.30
C GLU A 599 6.80 11.53 28.93
N GLN A 600 7.39 11.55 27.72
CA GLN A 600 8.26 12.63 27.27
C GLN A 600 7.48 13.91 26.93
N LYS A 601 6.21 13.84 26.53
CA LYS A 601 5.32 14.95 26.11
C LYS A 601 5.85 15.77 24.93
N THR A 602 7.14 15.80 24.69
CA THR A 602 7.79 16.54 23.59
C THR A 602 9.03 15.77 23.15
N ILE A 603 9.22 15.64 21.84
CA ILE A 603 10.42 15.08 21.24
C ILE A 603 11.05 16.09 20.28
N ASP A 604 12.32 16.43 20.52
CA ASP A 604 13.11 17.26 19.61
C ASP A 604 13.87 16.36 18.63
N VAL A 605 13.50 16.46 17.35
CA VAL A 605 14.01 15.55 16.31
C VAL A 605 15.31 16.01 15.68
N ARG A 606 15.83 17.21 15.98
CA ARG A 606 17.08 17.75 15.41
C ARG A 606 18.27 16.80 15.58
N LYS A 607 18.35 16.12 16.73
CA LYS A 607 19.43 15.16 16.99
C LYS A 607 19.43 13.94 16.06
N TYR A 608 18.29 13.63 15.44
CA TYR A 608 18.16 12.51 14.51
C TYR A 608 18.34 12.93 13.05
N MET A 609 18.31 14.25 12.79
CA MET A 609 18.45 14.87 11.47
C MET A 609 19.85 15.47 11.24
N ASP A 610 20.86 15.09 12.03
CA ASP A 610 22.22 15.57 11.88
C ASP A 610 22.94 14.90 10.70
N ASP A 611 22.89 15.53 9.54
CA ASP A 611 23.53 15.07 8.31
C ASP A 611 25.07 15.04 8.41
N LYS A 612 25.67 15.74 9.39
CA LYS A 612 27.13 15.73 9.60
C LYS A 612 27.57 14.47 10.32
N ASN A 613 26.67 13.85 11.09
CA ASN A 613 26.96 12.64 11.86
C ASN A 613 25.85 11.59 11.72
N PRO A 614 25.55 11.12 10.49
CA PRO A 614 24.45 10.17 10.24
C PRO A 614 24.73 8.81 10.88
N VAL A 615 23.66 8.10 11.23
CA VAL A 615 23.74 6.71 11.72
C VAL A 615 24.29 5.79 10.63
N ILE A 616 23.91 6.01 9.38
CA ILE A 616 24.40 5.28 8.21
C ILE A 616 25.10 6.29 7.29
N ARG A 617 26.39 6.06 7.02
CA ARG A 617 27.17 6.84 6.07
C ARG A 617 27.34 6.04 4.78
N PHE A 618 26.91 6.59 3.65
CA PHE A 618 27.12 5.98 2.35
C PHE A 618 28.34 6.54 1.63
N ILE A 619 29.13 5.64 1.01
CA ILE A 619 30.21 6.00 0.08
C ILE A 619 29.86 5.42 -1.28
N ASN A 620 29.65 6.30 -2.27
CA ASN A 620 29.42 5.87 -3.64
C ASN A 620 30.73 5.45 -4.33
N LYS A 621 30.78 4.23 -4.85
CA LYS A 621 31.89 3.72 -5.68
C LYS A 621 31.40 3.54 -7.12
N THR A 622 31.65 4.53 -7.97
CA THR A 622 31.49 4.38 -9.42
C THR A 622 32.89 4.16 -10.03
N ASN A 623 33.07 3.09 -10.82
CA ASN A 623 34.28 2.82 -11.61
C ASN A 623 35.63 2.96 -10.88
N LYS A 624 35.86 2.18 -9.81
CA LYS A 624 37.16 2.06 -9.11
C LYS A 624 37.76 3.35 -8.51
N ARG A 625 37.03 4.47 -8.48
CA ARG A 625 37.43 5.68 -7.74
C ARG A 625 36.44 5.96 -6.63
N VAL A 626 36.97 6.06 -5.41
CA VAL A 626 36.20 6.57 -4.25
C VAL A 626 35.88 8.02 -4.53
N ILE A 627 34.62 8.34 -4.83
CA ILE A 627 34.17 9.72 -4.91
C ILE A 627 33.65 10.10 -3.53
N HIS A 628 34.26 11.11 -2.93
CA HIS A 628 33.83 11.65 -1.66
C HIS A 628 32.37 12.08 -1.71
N THR A 629 31.61 11.45 -0.89
CA THR A 629 30.39 11.86 -0.20
C THR A 629 29.58 13.00 -0.80
N LYS A 630 28.45 12.71 -1.37
CA LYS A 630 27.26 13.50 -1.04
C LYS A 630 26.58 12.81 0.14
N LEU A 631 26.55 13.45 1.29
CA LEU A 631 25.57 13.23 2.33
C LEU A 631 24.21 13.39 1.63
N TYR A 632 23.45 12.33 1.52
CA TYR A 632 22.11 12.42 0.98
C TYR A 632 21.26 13.12 2.04
N LYS A 633 20.79 14.31 1.70
CA LYS A 633 19.81 15.08 2.47
C LYS A 633 18.45 14.40 2.37
#